data_bdc499ae1caadab2fd1beb75e083ba25
#
_entry.id   bdc499ae1caadab2fd1beb75e083ba25
#
_cell.length_a   1.000
_cell.length_b   1.000
_cell.length_c   1.000
_cell.angle_alpha   90.00
_cell.angle_beta   90.00
_cell.angle_gamma   90.00
#
_symmetry.space_group_name_H-M   'P 1'
#
loop_
_entity.id
_entity.type
_entity.pdbx_description
1 polymer ?
#
loop_
_entity_poly.entity_id
_entity_poly.type
_entity_poly.pdbx_seq_one_letter_code
_entity_poly.pdbx_strand_id
1 'polypeptide(L)'
;MLSKLKLNQLYFKDTSFVNLMTKRIFNVLLVANPYDAFMLEDDGRIDEKIFNEYMNLSLRYPPRFTQVSTEEAAWKQLENTTFYLVICMPGSDNSDTFEIARSIKEQYPHIPLVVLTPFSHGITARMEHEDLSIFEYVFCWLGNTDLLVSIIKLIEDKMNLEHDIKEVGVQMILLVEDSIRFYSSVLPNLYKFVLKQSQEFATEALNAHQRTLRMRGRPKIVLARTYEEAMDLYNKYQNNVLGVITDARYPRGGVVDPMAGIKLLAEVRSRDPFVPLILQSAEVDNKVYASRYGASFVDKNSKKMNIDLREIVSDDFGFGDFIFRNPDTLEEVARVHNLKELQNVIFAIPKESLLYHISRNHVSRWLYSRAMFPPAEFLKQITWESLQDIDAHRRIIFEAIVKYRKMKNQGVVAVFQRDRFDRYSNFARIGEGSLGGKGRGLAFIDNMVKRHVEFDEFENATVVIPKTVVLCTDIFDEFMDTNSLYQVALSDADDDTILKAFLRAKLPDRLVEDFFAFFDVVKSPIAIRSSSLLEDSHYQPFAGIYSTYMIPYLDDKYEMLRMLSDAIKGVYASVFFRDSKAYMQATSNVIDQEKMAVILQQVVGTQYGDRFYPSISGVARSLNYYPIGDEKAEEGTVSLALGLGKYIVDGGLTLRVCPYHPNQVLQTSEMEIALRETQTQFYALDLKNTGHNFSLDDGFNLLKLPVKEADNDGALTFIASTYDPYDMIIRDGIYPGGRKVITFANVLQHDVFPLPRILQLVQEYGQSEMRRPVEIEFAVTLNQQKKNGTFYLLQIRPMVDVKANLEEDLNLIKDEDVLLKSNNSLGHGIMEDIQDVIYVKTDGYTASNNPTIAYEIEKMNRKFLDEGKHYILVGPGRWGSSDSWLGIPVKWPHISAARVIVEAGLTNYRVDPSQGTHFFQNLTSFGVGYFTINAYMKDGIYNQEVLDTRPAIEETRFIRHVRFDKPLIVKMDGKKKLGVVMLSE
;
A
#
# COMPACT_ATOMS: atom_id res chain seq x y z
N MET A 1 -27.28 17.39 -19.11
CA MET A 1 -26.87 16.61 -17.92
C MET A 1 -25.34 16.53 -17.77
N LEU A 2 -24.61 16.35 -18.86
CA LEU A 2 -23.12 16.18 -18.84
C LEU A 2 -22.33 17.47 -18.63
N SER A 3 -22.90 18.67 -18.91
CA SER A 3 -22.24 19.98 -18.63
C SER A 3 -22.06 20.29 -17.13
N LYS A 4 -22.60 19.45 -16.24
CA LYS A 4 -22.47 19.53 -14.76
C LYS A 4 -21.68 18.36 -14.14
N LEU A 5 -21.09 17.46 -14.94
CA LEU A 5 -20.18 16.44 -14.42
C LEU A 5 -18.92 17.13 -13.89
N LYS A 6 -18.88 17.35 -12.60
CA LYS A 6 -17.65 17.72 -11.91
C LYS A 6 -16.75 16.47 -11.95
N LEU A 7 -15.86 16.39 -12.94
CA LEU A 7 -14.91 15.29 -13.11
C LEU A 7 -14.10 15.01 -11.82
N ASN A 8 -13.91 16.03 -10.99
CA ASN A 8 -13.28 15.92 -9.69
C ASN A 8 -14.07 15.03 -8.70
N GLN A 9 -15.38 14.86 -8.89
CA GLN A 9 -16.26 14.03 -8.05
C GLN A 9 -16.51 12.64 -8.64
N LEU A 10 -15.82 12.26 -9.72
CA LEU A 10 -15.91 10.92 -10.28
C LEU A 10 -15.26 9.92 -9.33
N TYR A 11 -16.05 9.03 -8.77
CA TYR A 11 -15.61 7.95 -7.88
C TYR A 11 -16.05 6.61 -8.45
N PHE A 12 -15.14 5.65 -8.53
CA PHE A 12 -15.43 4.28 -8.90
C PHE A 12 -15.47 3.40 -7.66
N LYS A 13 -16.56 2.64 -7.51
CA LYS A 13 -16.63 1.61 -6.49
C LYS A 13 -15.74 0.43 -6.90
N ASP A 14 -14.98 -0.14 -5.96
CA ASP A 14 -14.15 -1.30 -6.25
C ASP A 14 -15.01 -2.52 -6.61
N THR A 15 -14.52 -3.30 -7.58
CA THR A 15 -15.18 -4.52 -8.05
C THR A 15 -14.86 -5.67 -7.10
N SER A 16 -15.87 -6.22 -6.44
CA SER A 16 -15.74 -7.38 -5.56
C SER A 16 -15.65 -8.68 -6.34
N PHE A 17 -14.48 -9.02 -6.88
CA PHE A 17 -14.25 -10.31 -7.55
C PHE A 17 -14.35 -11.52 -6.61
N VAL A 18 -14.35 -11.33 -5.30
CA VAL A 18 -14.48 -12.40 -4.31
C VAL A 18 -15.82 -13.11 -4.45
N ASN A 19 -16.88 -12.36 -4.74
CA ASN A 19 -18.26 -12.87 -4.86
C ASN A 19 -18.54 -13.53 -6.20
N LEU A 20 -17.63 -13.52 -7.16
CA LEU A 20 -17.82 -14.12 -8.47
C LEU A 20 -17.44 -15.60 -8.48
N MET A 21 -18.03 -16.36 -9.41
CA MET A 21 -17.78 -17.79 -9.57
C MET A 21 -18.00 -18.57 -8.28
N THR A 22 -19.11 -18.31 -7.61
CA THR A 22 -19.45 -18.95 -6.33
C THR A 22 -19.79 -20.43 -6.48
N LYS A 23 -20.36 -20.81 -7.61
CA LYS A 23 -20.69 -22.19 -7.94
C LYS A 23 -19.55 -22.81 -8.74
N ARG A 24 -18.94 -23.87 -8.20
CA ARG A 24 -17.78 -24.54 -8.80
C ARG A 24 -17.96 -26.03 -8.81
N ILE A 25 -17.27 -26.69 -9.74
CA ILE A 25 -17.23 -28.13 -9.85
C ILE A 25 -15.97 -28.63 -9.13
N PHE A 26 -16.17 -29.29 -7.97
CA PHE A 26 -15.08 -29.87 -7.17
C PHE A 26 -14.89 -31.35 -7.42
N ASN A 27 -15.98 -32.09 -7.63
CA ASN A 27 -15.94 -33.52 -7.89
C ASN A 27 -16.77 -33.83 -9.14
N VAL A 28 -16.21 -34.66 -10.02
CA VAL A 28 -16.80 -35.14 -11.25
C VAL A 28 -16.93 -36.65 -11.17
N LEU A 29 -18.12 -37.17 -11.36
CA LEU A 29 -18.36 -38.58 -11.50
C LEU A 29 -18.26 -38.97 -12.97
N LEU A 30 -17.31 -39.83 -13.32
CA LEU A 30 -17.11 -40.36 -14.64
C LEU A 30 -17.73 -41.76 -14.72
N VAL A 31 -18.86 -41.87 -15.41
CA VAL A 31 -19.53 -43.16 -15.67
C VAL A 31 -19.05 -43.69 -17.03
N ALA A 32 -18.14 -44.66 -16.98
CA ALA A 32 -17.45 -45.19 -18.14
C ALA A 32 -16.99 -46.64 -17.89
N ASN A 33 -16.96 -47.47 -18.92
CA ASN A 33 -16.28 -48.74 -18.79
C ASN A 33 -14.76 -48.56 -18.59
N PRO A 34 -14.03 -49.51 -18.02
CA PRO A 34 -12.63 -49.38 -17.73
C PRO A 34 -11.73 -49.06 -18.93
N TYR A 35 -12.08 -49.55 -20.10
CA TYR A 35 -11.34 -49.30 -21.34
C TYR A 35 -11.52 -47.88 -21.85
N ASP A 36 -12.75 -47.38 -21.89
CA ASP A 36 -13.04 -46.00 -22.34
C ASP A 36 -12.45 -44.97 -21.35
N ALA A 37 -12.51 -45.26 -20.06
CA ALA A 37 -11.84 -44.41 -19.06
C ALA A 37 -10.33 -44.41 -19.25
N PHE A 38 -9.72 -45.58 -19.52
CA PHE A 38 -8.27 -45.69 -19.80
C PHE A 38 -7.88 -44.88 -21.06
N MET A 39 -8.76 -44.80 -22.08
CA MET A 39 -8.53 -43.96 -23.26
C MET A 39 -8.44 -42.48 -22.94
N LEU A 40 -8.97 -42.00 -21.82
CA LEU A 40 -8.79 -40.62 -21.33
C LEU A 40 -7.46 -40.45 -20.62
N GLU A 41 -6.82 -41.56 -20.21
CA GLU A 41 -5.59 -41.60 -19.42
C GLU A 41 -4.31 -41.89 -20.25
N ASP A 42 -4.41 -41.87 -21.58
CA ASP A 42 -3.39 -42.37 -22.52
C ASP A 42 -1.96 -41.78 -22.33
N ASP A 43 -1.83 -40.65 -21.66
CA ASP A 43 -0.54 -39.99 -21.32
C ASP A 43 -0.38 -39.68 -19.83
N GLY A 44 -1.07 -40.35 -18.92
CA GLY A 44 -1.04 -40.10 -17.47
C GLY A 44 -2.42 -39.88 -16.87
N ARG A 45 -2.51 -39.85 -15.55
CA ARG A 45 -3.80 -39.78 -14.84
C ARG A 45 -4.54 -38.49 -15.19
N ILE A 46 -5.86 -38.59 -15.44
CA ILE A 46 -6.74 -37.42 -15.72
C ILE A 46 -6.52 -36.30 -14.70
N ASP A 47 -6.47 -36.65 -13.42
CA ASP A 47 -6.28 -35.68 -12.33
C ASP A 47 -4.98 -34.91 -12.46
N GLU A 48 -3.88 -35.55 -12.86
CA GLU A 48 -2.58 -34.88 -13.03
C GLU A 48 -2.60 -33.96 -14.24
N LYS A 49 -3.22 -34.38 -15.35
CA LYS A 49 -3.34 -33.51 -16.55
C LYS A 49 -4.18 -32.29 -16.29
N ILE A 50 -5.31 -32.45 -15.64
CA ILE A 50 -6.19 -31.35 -15.26
C ILE A 50 -5.52 -30.46 -14.25
N PHE A 51 -4.82 -31.01 -13.26
CA PHE A 51 -4.02 -30.24 -12.31
C PHE A 51 -2.99 -29.37 -13.05
N ASN A 52 -2.23 -29.94 -13.96
CA ASN A 52 -1.22 -29.23 -14.73
C ASN A 52 -1.84 -28.11 -15.60
N GLU A 53 -2.98 -28.36 -16.28
CA GLU A 53 -3.67 -27.31 -17.04
C GLU A 53 -4.24 -26.22 -16.13
N TYR A 54 -4.77 -26.55 -14.95
CA TYR A 54 -5.21 -25.56 -13.98
C TYR A 54 -4.06 -24.69 -13.48
N MET A 55 -2.88 -25.29 -13.22
CA MET A 55 -1.68 -24.55 -12.82
C MET A 55 -1.18 -23.65 -13.95
N ASN A 56 -1.09 -24.16 -15.19
CA ASN A 56 -0.67 -23.40 -16.36
C ASN A 56 -1.56 -22.18 -16.64
N LEU A 57 -2.85 -22.32 -16.37
CA LEU A 57 -3.86 -21.26 -16.55
C LEU A 57 -4.11 -20.43 -15.28
N SER A 58 -3.30 -20.62 -14.22
CA SER A 58 -3.45 -19.95 -12.92
C SER A 58 -4.85 -20.10 -12.30
N LEU A 59 -5.51 -21.23 -12.55
CA LEU A 59 -6.80 -21.59 -11.97
C LEU A 59 -6.60 -22.28 -10.63
N ARG A 60 -7.52 -22.06 -9.69
CA ARG A 60 -7.51 -22.74 -8.39
C ARG A 60 -8.57 -23.85 -8.33
N TYR A 61 -8.30 -24.83 -7.46
CA TYR A 61 -9.23 -25.91 -7.17
C TYR A 61 -9.52 -26.79 -8.40
N PRO A 62 -8.54 -27.55 -8.90
CA PRO A 62 -8.77 -28.54 -9.95
C PRO A 62 -9.78 -29.58 -9.44
N PRO A 63 -10.78 -29.94 -10.26
CA PRO A 63 -11.78 -30.95 -9.88
C PRO A 63 -11.15 -32.33 -9.77
N ARG A 64 -11.71 -33.17 -8.89
CA ARG A 64 -11.35 -34.56 -8.74
C ARG A 64 -12.28 -35.44 -9.57
N PHE A 65 -11.72 -36.40 -10.27
CA PHE A 65 -12.47 -37.37 -11.06
C PHE A 65 -12.59 -38.68 -10.30
N THR A 66 -13.81 -39.20 -10.20
CA THR A 66 -14.08 -40.53 -9.64
C THR A 66 -14.71 -41.36 -10.73
N GLN A 67 -14.07 -42.44 -11.16
CA GLN A 67 -14.55 -43.32 -12.17
C GLN A 67 -15.40 -44.42 -11.56
N VAL A 68 -16.53 -44.74 -12.22
CA VAL A 68 -17.40 -45.85 -11.92
C VAL A 68 -17.88 -46.54 -13.22
N SER A 69 -18.08 -47.84 -13.19
CA SER A 69 -18.47 -48.62 -14.35
C SER A 69 -19.82 -49.38 -14.15
N THR A 70 -20.35 -49.40 -12.94
CA THR A 70 -21.59 -50.06 -12.60
C THR A 70 -22.51 -49.14 -11.81
N GLU A 71 -23.79 -49.41 -11.83
CA GLU A 71 -24.79 -48.65 -11.10
C GLU A 71 -24.58 -48.71 -9.61
N GLU A 72 -24.28 -49.87 -9.05
CA GLU A 72 -24.01 -50.03 -7.60
C GLU A 72 -22.79 -49.21 -7.19
N ALA A 73 -21.71 -49.18 -8.01
CA ALA A 73 -20.55 -48.36 -7.74
C ALA A 73 -20.88 -46.88 -7.78
N ALA A 74 -21.75 -46.46 -8.70
CA ALA A 74 -22.18 -45.05 -8.80
C ALA A 74 -22.97 -44.63 -7.55
N TRP A 75 -23.92 -45.42 -7.10
CA TRP A 75 -24.70 -45.17 -5.88
C TRP A 75 -23.82 -45.07 -4.64
N LYS A 76 -22.90 -46.05 -4.47
CA LYS A 76 -21.95 -46.02 -3.35
C LYS A 76 -21.10 -44.75 -3.30
N GLN A 77 -20.72 -44.24 -4.46
CA GLN A 77 -19.95 -42.98 -4.50
C GLN A 77 -20.85 -41.78 -4.22
N LEU A 78 -22.08 -41.74 -4.78
CA LEU A 78 -23.02 -40.63 -4.56
C LEU A 78 -23.49 -40.51 -3.12
N GLU A 79 -23.58 -41.61 -2.37
CA GLU A 79 -23.90 -41.62 -0.94
C GLU A 79 -22.76 -41.05 -0.08
N ASN A 80 -21.52 -41.27 -0.48
CA ASN A 80 -20.35 -40.89 0.32
C ASN A 80 -19.72 -39.55 -0.07
N THR A 81 -19.98 -39.07 -1.29
CA THR A 81 -19.32 -37.87 -1.85
C THR A 81 -20.30 -37.03 -2.64
N THR A 82 -20.25 -35.70 -2.44
CA THR A 82 -21.07 -34.78 -3.25
C THR A 82 -20.39 -34.56 -4.59
N PHE A 83 -21.12 -34.87 -5.67
CA PHE A 83 -20.66 -34.58 -7.04
C PHE A 83 -21.39 -33.37 -7.61
N TYR A 84 -20.70 -32.65 -8.47
CA TYR A 84 -21.20 -31.39 -9.08
C TYR A 84 -21.40 -31.53 -10.60
N LEU A 85 -20.89 -32.59 -11.20
CA LEU A 85 -21.02 -32.93 -12.62
C LEU A 85 -20.91 -34.44 -12.77
N VAL A 86 -21.74 -35.00 -13.64
CA VAL A 86 -21.59 -36.37 -14.09
C VAL A 86 -21.29 -36.38 -15.58
N ILE A 87 -20.21 -37.05 -15.96
CA ILE A 87 -19.83 -37.29 -17.35
C ILE A 87 -20.06 -38.76 -17.68
N CYS A 88 -20.90 -39.04 -18.69
CA CYS A 88 -21.23 -40.36 -19.13
C CYS A 88 -20.57 -40.69 -20.46
N MET A 89 -19.81 -41.80 -20.52
CA MET A 89 -19.20 -42.28 -21.75
C MET A 89 -19.91 -43.56 -22.19
N PRO A 90 -20.79 -43.48 -23.21
CA PRO A 90 -21.44 -44.66 -23.72
C PRO A 90 -20.45 -45.54 -24.49
N GLY A 91 -20.24 -46.79 -24.05
CA GLY A 91 -19.44 -47.80 -24.73
C GLY A 91 -20.19 -48.52 -25.87
N SER A 92 -19.41 -49.27 -26.66
CA SER A 92 -19.94 -50.16 -27.70
C SER A 92 -20.51 -51.48 -27.15
N ASP A 93 -20.26 -51.75 -25.88
CA ASP A 93 -20.79 -52.87 -25.14
C ASP A 93 -22.19 -52.55 -24.60
N ASN A 94 -22.93 -53.60 -24.21
CA ASN A 94 -24.27 -53.43 -23.64
C ASN A 94 -24.31 -52.84 -22.24
N SER A 95 -23.27 -52.20 -21.78
CA SER A 95 -23.29 -51.48 -20.52
C SER A 95 -24.26 -50.28 -20.59
N ASP A 96 -25.22 -50.24 -19.68
CA ASP A 96 -26.33 -49.30 -19.77
C ASP A 96 -26.02 -47.96 -19.09
N THR A 97 -24.98 -47.28 -19.64
CA THR A 97 -24.54 -45.97 -19.16
C THR A 97 -25.66 -44.93 -19.18
N PHE A 98 -26.59 -45.05 -20.12
CA PHE A 98 -27.74 -44.14 -20.21
C PHE A 98 -28.80 -44.41 -19.14
N GLU A 99 -29.02 -45.72 -18.74
CA GLU A 99 -29.91 -46.06 -17.63
C GLU A 99 -29.33 -45.55 -16.30
N ILE A 100 -28.03 -45.73 -16.06
CA ILE A 100 -27.36 -45.18 -14.88
C ILE A 100 -27.52 -43.67 -14.84
N ALA A 101 -27.36 -42.97 -15.97
CA ALA A 101 -27.53 -41.53 -16.04
C ALA A 101 -28.97 -41.10 -15.75
N ARG A 102 -29.99 -41.84 -16.26
CA ARG A 102 -31.41 -41.58 -15.97
C ARG A 102 -31.70 -41.75 -14.48
N SER A 103 -31.29 -42.86 -13.89
CA SER A 103 -31.47 -43.12 -12.46
C SER A 103 -30.83 -42.01 -11.60
N ILE A 104 -29.60 -41.56 -11.95
CA ILE A 104 -28.95 -40.48 -11.27
C ILE A 104 -29.74 -39.17 -11.41
N LYS A 105 -30.25 -38.85 -12.59
CA LYS A 105 -31.02 -37.60 -12.85
C LYS A 105 -32.32 -37.55 -12.11
N GLU A 106 -32.99 -38.70 -11.98
CA GLU A 106 -34.24 -38.81 -11.22
C GLU A 106 -34.03 -38.52 -9.73
N GLN A 107 -32.96 -39.04 -9.15
CA GLN A 107 -32.69 -38.85 -7.71
C GLN A 107 -31.96 -37.54 -7.40
N TYR A 108 -31.10 -37.07 -8.33
CA TYR A 108 -30.34 -35.84 -8.20
C TYR A 108 -30.58 -34.88 -9.39
N PRO A 109 -31.77 -34.31 -9.52
CA PRO A 109 -32.17 -33.50 -10.71
C PRO A 109 -31.32 -32.24 -10.89
N HIS A 110 -30.66 -31.75 -9.82
CA HIS A 110 -29.83 -30.57 -9.84
C HIS A 110 -28.42 -30.82 -10.38
N ILE A 111 -27.96 -32.06 -10.46
CA ILE A 111 -26.63 -32.38 -10.99
C ILE A 111 -26.69 -32.33 -12.53
N PRO A 112 -25.86 -31.53 -13.20
CA PRO A 112 -25.72 -31.51 -14.64
C PRO A 112 -25.10 -32.83 -15.13
N LEU A 113 -25.69 -33.38 -16.23
CA LEU A 113 -25.22 -34.56 -16.92
C LEU A 113 -24.70 -34.18 -18.29
N VAL A 114 -23.55 -34.73 -18.68
CA VAL A 114 -22.90 -34.54 -19.95
C VAL A 114 -22.55 -35.89 -20.58
N VAL A 115 -22.80 -36.03 -21.88
CA VAL A 115 -22.32 -37.19 -22.65
C VAL A 115 -20.98 -36.86 -23.29
N LEU A 116 -20.02 -37.75 -23.17
CA LEU A 116 -18.73 -37.70 -23.87
C LEU A 116 -18.60 -38.95 -24.75
N THR A 117 -18.67 -38.77 -26.06
CA THR A 117 -18.67 -39.90 -27.02
C THR A 117 -17.41 -39.94 -27.87
N PRO A 118 -16.80 -41.12 -28.13
CA PRO A 118 -15.67 -41.26 -29.03
C PRO A 118 -16.03 -41.24 -30.53
N PHE A 119 -17.27 -40.96 -30.91
CA PHE A 119 -17.76 -40.88 -32.32
C PHE A 119 -17.50 -42.14 -33.14
N SER A 120 -17.91 -43.30 -32.67
CA SER A 120 -18.01 -44.53 -33.49
C SER A 120 -19.37 -44.61 -34.16
N HIS A 121 -19.45 -45.20 -35.38
CA HIS A 121 -20.73 -45.37 -36.10
C HIS A 121 -21.79 -46.12 -35.24
N GLY A 122 -21.37 -47.07 -34.43
CA GLY A 122 -22.28 -47.80 -33.54
C GLY A 122 -22.87 -46.95 -32.44
N ILE A 123 -22.08 -46.06 -31.82
CA ILE A 123 -22.55 -45.21 -30.76
C ILE A 123 -23.44 -44.07 -31.31
N THR A 124 -23.17 -43.55 -32.48
CA THR A 124 -24.00 -42.54 -33.13
C THR A 124 -25.37 -43.07 -33.44
N ALA A 125 -25.50 -44.32 -34.02
CA ALA A 125 -26.77 -44.97 -34.27
C ALA A 125 -27.56 -45.25 -32.98
N ARG A 126 -26.88 -45.58 -31.88
CA ARG A 126 -27.53 -45.77 -30.58
C ARG A 126 -28.06 -44.47 -30.02
N MET A 127 -27.29 -43.41 -30.11
CA MET A 127 -27.67 -42.06 -29.63
C MET A 127 -28.87 -41.47 -30.39
N GLU A 128 -29.12 -41.88 -31.67
CA GLU A 128 -30.30 -41.50 -32.44
C GLU A 128 -31.59 -42.08 -31.88
N HIS A 129 -31.53 -43.16 -31.09
CA HIS A 129 -32.67 -43.83 -30.50
C HIS A 129 -32.86 -43.57 -29.01
N GLU A 130 -31.94 -42.88 -28.37
CA GLU A 130 -31.95 -42.52 -26.94
C GLU A 130 -32.57 -41.12 -26.70
N ASP A 131 -33.25 -40.96 -25.58
CA ASP A 131 -33.69 -39.63 -25.12
C ASP A 131 -32.53 -38.89 -24.48
N LEU A 132 -31.97 -37.93 -25.21
CA LEU A 132 -30.86 -37.11 -24.78
C LEU A 132 -31.31 -35.83 -24.03
N SER A 133 -32.59 -35.61 -23.78
CA SER A 133 -33.16 -34.43 -23.13
C SER A 133 -32.67 -34.21 -21.70
N ILE A 134 -32.29 -35.29 -21.01
CA ILE A 134 -31.75 -35.25 -19.63
C ILE A 134 -30.33 -34.68 -19.55
N PHE A 135 -29.58 -34.64 -20.67
CA PHE A 135 -28.23 -34.18 -20.73
C PHE A 135 -28.15 -32.71 -21.11
N GLU A 136 -27.33 -31.97 -20.37
CA GLU A 136 -27.06 -30.57 -20.68
C GLU A 136 -26.38 -30.41 -22.05
N TYR A 137 -25.34 -31.20 -22.30
CA TYR A 137 -24.59 -31.20 -23.55
C TYR A 137 -24.11 -32.62 -23.91
N VAL A 138 -23.82 -32.80 -25.20
CA VAL A 138 -23.14 -33.97 -25.76
C VAL A 138 -21.84 -33.51 -26.37
N PHE A 139 -20.72 -34.14 -26.06
CA PHE A 139 -19.39 -33.78 -26.60
C PHE A 139 -18.77 -34.97 -27.33
N CYS A 140 -17.96 -34.66 -28.33
CA CYS A 140 -17.09 -35.60 -29.03
C CYS A 140 -15.68 -35.59 -28.44
N TRP A 141 -15.23 -36.73 -27.98
CA TRP A 141 -13.84 -36.90 -27.55
C TRP A 141 -12.89 -36.92 -28.74
N LEU A 142 -12.00 -35.96 -28.83
CA LEU A 142 -11.05 -35.74 -29.90
C LEU A 142 -9.58 -36.03 -29.48
N GLY A 143 -9.39 -36.72 -28.35
CA GLY A 143 -8.06 -37.03 -27.83
C GLY A 143 -7.36 -35.86 -27.12
N ASN A 144 -8.11 -34.86 -26.67
CA ASN A 144 -7.54 -33.65 -26.05
C ASN A 144 -8.18 -33.39 -24.68
N THR A 145 -7.36 -33.37 -23.62
CA THR A 145 -7.77 -33.04 -22.23
C THR A 145 -8.27 -31.60 -22.07
N ASP A 146 -7.90 -30.66 -22.96
CA ASP A 146 -8.46 -29.29 -22.98
C ASP A 146 -10.01 -29.30 -23.09
N LEU A 147 -10.56 -30.35 -23.70
CA LEU A 147 -12.03 -30.55 -23.80
C LEU A 147 -12.67 -30.74 -22.43
N LEU A 148 -12.06 -31.54 -21.56
CA LEU A 148 -12.57 -31.76 -20.18
C LEU A 148 -12.58 -30.47 -19.38
N VAL A 149 -11.49 -29.67 -19.46
CA VAL A 149 -11.43 -28.35 -18.85
C VAL A 149 -12.54 -27.43 -19.40
N SER A 150 -12.78 -27.49 -20.72
CA SER A 150 -13.81 -26.68 -21.36
C SER A 150 -15.22 -27.08 -20.96
N ILE A 151 -15.50 -28.36 -20.82
CA ILE A 151 -16.79 -28.88 -20.32
C ILE A 151 -17.04 -28.35 -18.91
N ILE A 152 -16.05 -28.49 -18.01
CA ILE A 152 -16.16 -28.00 -16.64
C ILE A 152 -16.42 -26.49 -16.63
N LYS A 153 -15.65 -25.71 -17.40
CA LYS A 153 -15.81 -24.25 -17.46
C LYS A 153 -17.12 -23.81 -18.10
N LEU A 154 -17.63 -24.53 -19.09
CA LEU A 154 -18.94 -24.25 -19.72
C LEU A 154 -20.08 -24.43 -18.71
N ILE A 155 -20.05 -25.50 -17.94
CA ILE A 155 -21.04 -25.74 -16.88
C ILE A 155 -20.90 -24.69 -15.76
N GLU A 156 -19.69 -24.39 -15.30
CA GLU A 156 -19.46 -23.35 -14.32
C GLU A 156 -19.95 -21.99 -14.81
N ASP A 157 -19.67 -21.63 -16.06
CA ASP A 157 -20.10 -20.37 -16.67
C ASP A 157 -21.63 -20.28 -16.71
N LYS A 158 -22.32 -21.35 -17.15
CA LYS A 158 -23.79 -21.43 -17.15
C LYS A 158 -24.37 -21.23 -15.73
N MET A 159 -23.80 -21.90 -14.72
CA MET A 159 -24.28 -21.82 -13.33
C MET A 159 -24.08 -20.44 -12.68
N ASN A 160 -23.07 -19.69 -13.10
CA ASN A 160 -22.71 -18.41 -12.48
C ASN A 160 -23.12 -17.19 -13.30
N LEU A 161 -23.52 -17.34 -14.57
CA LEU A 161 -23.76 -16.24 -15.51
C LEU A 161 -24.68 -15.16 -14.94
N GLU A 162 -25.84 -15.53 -14.48
CA GLU A 162 -26.86 -14.58 -13.99
C GLU A 162 -26.36 -13.83 -12.73
N HIS A 163 -25.74 -14.57 -11.81
CA HIS A 163 -25.18 -13.98 -10.60
C HIS A 163 -24.04 -13.01 -10.92
N ASP A 164 -23.07 -13.44 -11.74
CA ASP A 164 -21.87 -12.65 -12.02
C ASP A 164 -22.17 -11.40 -12.87
N ILE A 165 -23.16 -11.48 -13.77
CA ILE A 165 -23.66 -10.31 -14.50
C ILE A 165 -24.30 -9.31 -13.56
N LYS A 166 -25.15 -9.77 -12.65
CA LYS A 166 -25.88 -8.92 -11.70
C LYS A 166 -24.93 -8.24 -10.69
N GLU A 167 -23.90 -8.96 -10.24
CA GLU A 167 -22.95 -8.45 -9.25
C GLU A 167 -22.06 -7.33 -9.82
N VAL A 168 -21.46 -7.53 -10.99
CA VAL A 168 -20.41 -6.62 -11.50
C VAL A 168 -20.50 -6.32 -13.00
N GLY A 169 -21.48 -6.86 -13.73
CA GLY A 169 -21.59 -6.65 -15.17
C GLY A 169 -20.63 -7.50 -16.00
N VAL A 170 -20.32 -8.73 -15.56
CA VAL A 170 -19.47 -9.66 -16.33
C VAL A 170 -20.03 -9.81 -17.74
N GLN A 171 -19.16 -9.89 -18.72
CA GLN A 171 -19.55 -10.01 -20.13
C GLN A 171 -19.69 -11.47 -20.56
N MET A 172 -20.52 -11.71 -21.57
CA MET A 172 -20.81 -13.01 -22.16
C MET A 172 -20.38 -13.05 -23.63
N ILE A 173 -19.78 -14.17 -24.04
CA ILE A 173 -19.59 -14.54 -25.44
C ILE A 173 -20.66 -15.59 -25.76
N LEU A 174 -21.55 -15.28 -26.68
CA LEU A 174 -22.59 -16.20 -27.12
C LEU A 174 -22.09 -16.98 -28.35
N LEU A 175 -21.95 -18.30 -28.16
CA LEU A 175 -21.61 -19.23 -29.23
C LEU A 175 -22.90 -19.98 -29.63
N VAL A 176 -23.27 -19.92 -30.91
CA VAL A 176 -24.44 -20.62 -31.45
C VAL A 176 -24.01 -21.67 -32.45
N GLU A 177 -24.14 -22.94 -32.08
CA GLU A 177 -23.68 -24.09 -32.87
C GLU A 177 -24.42 -25.36 -32.43
N ASP A 178 -25.06 -26.08 -33.34
CA ASP A 178 -25.78 -27.32 -33.05
C ASP A 178 -24.93 -28.58 -33.32
N SER A 179 -23.89 -28.45 -34.14
CA SER A 179 -23.04 -29.58 -34.50
C SER A 179 -22.07 -29.95 -33.37
N ILE A 180 -22.30 -31.13 -32.76
CA ILE A 180 -21.47 -31.70 -31.68
C ILE A 180 -19.99 -31.69 -32.04
N ARG A 181 -19.63 -32.01 -33.26
CA ARG A 181 -18.22 -32.05 -33.72
C ARG A 181 -17.62 -30.67 -33.72
N PHE A 182 -18.33 -29.66 -34.22
CA PHE A 182 -17.79 -28.31 -34.32
C PHE A 182 -17.62 -27.64 -32.98
N TYR A 183 -18.66 -27.65 -32.10
CA TYR A 183 -18.49 -27.00 -30.79
C TYR A 183 -17.53 -27.78 -29.89
N SER A 184 -17.38 -29.11 -30.03
CA SER A 184 -16.35 -29.88 -29.31
C SER A 184 -14.90 -29.48 -29.73
N SER A 185 -14.70 -29.00 -30.97
CA SER A 185 -13.44 -28.52 -31.48
C SER A 185 -13.19 -27.04 -31.15
N VAL A 186 -14.23 -26.20 -31.22
CA VAL A 186 -14.14 -24.75 -31.04
C VAL A 186 -13.98 -24.38 -29.57
N LEU A 187 -14.76 -24.97 -28.68
CA LEU A 187 -14.79 -24.60 -27.26
C LEU A 187 -13.42 -24.73 -26.55
N PRO A 188 -12.63 -25.82 -26.72
CA PRO A 188 -11.30 -25.92 -26.11
C PRO A 188 -10.37 -24.78 -26.53
N ASN A 189 -10.37 -24.45 -27.81
CA ASN A 189 -9.55 -23.37 -28.36
C ASN A 189 -10.01 -22.01 -27.83
N LEU A 190 -11.31 -21.77 -27.79
CA LEU A 190 -11.90 -20.51 -27.31
C LEU A 190 -11.68 -20.32 -25.79
N TYR A 191 -11.88 -21.36 -24.97
CA TYR A 191 -11.59 -21.31 -23.54
C TYR A 191 -10.11 -21.11 -23.26
N LYS A 192 -9.23 -21.85 -23.93
CA LYS A 192 -7.78 -21.69 -23.78
C LYS A 192 -7.32 -20.28 -24.13
N PHE A 193 -7.88 -19.72 -25.19
CA PHE A 193 -7.62 -18.33 -25.58
C PHE A 193 -8.12 -17.34 -24.53
N VAL A 194 -9.39 -17.39 -24.14
CA VAL A 194 -9.99 -16.46 -23.17
C VAL A 194 -9.29 -16.55 -21.81
N LEU A 195 -8.97 -17.75 -21.35
CA LEU A 195 -8.26 -17.96 -20.07
C LEU A 195 -6.84 -17.42 -20.11
N LYS A 196 -6.08 -17.64 -21.20
CA LYS A 196 -4.74 -17.07 -21.35
C LYS A 196 -4.75 -15.55 -21.41
N GLN A 197 -5.66 -14.96 -22.19
CA GLN A 197 -5.80 -13.50 -22.26
C GLN A 197 -6.20 -12.93 -20.91
N SER A 198 -7.13 -13.57 -20.19
CA SER A 198 -7.49 -13.13 -18.84
C SER A 198 -6.34 -13.26 -17.84
N GLN A 199 -5.49 -14.27 -17.99
CA GLN A 199 -4.26 -14.43 -17.21
C GLN A 199 -3.26 -13.31 -17.49
N GLU A 200 -3.04 -12.97 -18.77
CA GLU A 200 -2.20 -11.85 -19.18
C GLU A 200 -2.73 -10.53 -18.60
N PHE A 201 -4.02 -10.26 -18.70
CA PHE A 201 -4.64 -9.07 -18.11
C PHE A 201 -4.62 -9.09 -16.57
N ALA A 202 -4.70 -10.26 -15.96
CA ALA A 202 -4.57 -10.40 -14.51
C ALA A 202 -3.16 -10.03 -14.02
N THR A 203 -2.13 -10.07 -14.87
CA THR A 203 -0.79 -9.57 -14.51
C THR A 203 -0.80 -8.08 -14.20
N GLU A 204 -1.78 -7.32 -14.69
CA GLU A 204 -2.01 -5.92 -14.29
C GLU A 204 -2.51 -5.76 -12.85
N ALA A 205 -2.89 -6.85 -12.16
CA ALA A 205 -3.23 -6.81 -10.75
C ALA A 205 -1.96 -6.67 -9.88
N LEU A 206 -2.13 -5.99 -8.75
CA LEU A 206 -1.02 -5.51 -7.92
C LEU A 206 -0.31 -6.62 -7.13
N ASN A 207 -0.99 -7.76 -6.90
CA ASN A 207 -0.41 -8.92 -6.21
C ASN A 207 -1.02 -10.26 -6.69
N ALA A 208 -0.42 -11.39 -6.29
CA ALA A 208 -0.83 -12.73 -6.71
C ALA A 208 -2.28 -13.06 -6.31
N HIS A 209 -2.74 -12.62 -5.14
CA HIS A 209 -4.10 -12.85 -4.69
C HIS A 209 -5.13 -12.14 -5.59
N GLN A 210 -4.91 -10.87 -5.90
CA GLN A 210 -5.78 -10.12 -6.82
C GLN A 210 -5.72 -10.66 -8.24
N ARG A 211 -4.57 -11.15 -8.72
CA ARG A 211 -4.47 -11.84 -10.02
C ARG A 211 -5.47 -13.00 -10.10
N THR A 212 -5.46 -13.86 -9.09
CA THR A 212 -6.39 -15.00 -9.03
C THR A 212 -7.85 -14.57 -8.95
N LEU A 213 -8.17 -13.52 -8.17
CA LEU A 213 -9.53 -13.02 -8.07
C LEU A 213 -10.02 -12.42 -9.40
N ARG A 214 -9.17 -11.68 -10.09
CA ARG A 214 -9.50 -11.04 -11.36
C ARG A 214 -9.85 -12.06 -12.46
N MET A 215 -9.23 -13.25 -12.45
CA MET A 215 -9.58 -14.37 -13.34
C MET A 215 -11.06 -14.78 -13.26
N ARG A 216 -11.74 -14.50 -12.14
CA ARG A 216 -13.18 -14.79 -11.99
C ARG A 216 -14.07 -13.85 -12.80
N GLY A 217 -13.59 -12.62 -13.07
CA GLY A 217 -14.29 -11.61 -13.87
C GLY A 217 -14.12 -11.79 -15.38
N ARG A 218 -13.48 -12.86 -15.85
CA ARG A 218 -13.34 -13.13 -17.28
C ARG A 218 -14.68 -13.22 -17.98
N PRO A 219 -14.77 -12.91 -19.29
CA PRO A 219 -15.97 -13.16 -20.06
C PRO A 219 -16.40 -14.63 -19.98
N LYS A 220 -17.72 -14.85 -19.83
CA LYS A 220 -18.32 -16.19 -19.78
C LYS A 220 -18.64 -16.65 -21.19
N ILE A 221 -18.40 -17.93 -21.49
CA ILE A 221 -18.79 -18.51 -22.77
C ILE A 221 -20.09 -19.28 -22.55
N VAL A 222 -21.09 -19.01 -23.40
CA VAL A 222 -22.38 -19.66 -23.32
C VAL A 222 -22.68 -20.28 -24.69
N LEU A 223 -23.02 -21.55 -24.70
CA LEU A 223 -23.39 -22.31 -25.89
C LEU A 223 -24.89 -22.40 -26.02
N ALA A 224 -25.44 -21.95 -27.16
CA ALA A 224 -26.79 -22.17 -27.60
C ALA A 224 -26.83 -23.13 -28.82
N ARG A 225 -27.81 -23.98 -28.91
CA ARG A 225 -27.94 -24.97 -30.01
C ARG A 225 -29.12 -24.71 -30.96
N THR A 226 -29.99 -23.78 -30.59
CA THR A 226 -31.14 -23.36 -31.37
C THR A 226 -31.26 -21.85 -31.46
N TYR A 227 -32.04 -21.38 -32.42
CA TYR A 227 -32.31 -19.94 -32.59
C TYR A 227 -33.01 -19.34 -31.34
N GLU A 228 -34.00 -20.08 -30.82
CA GLU A 228 -34.77 -19.66 -29.66
C GLU A 228 -33.91 -19.52 -28.43
N GLU A 229 -33.07 -20.53 -28.13
CA GLU A 229 -32.13 -20.49 -27.03
C GLU A 229 -31.13 -19.30 -27.14
N ALA A 230 -30.62 -19.05 -28.36
CA ALA A 230 -29.72 -17.94 -28.63
C ALA A 230 -30.42 -16.58 -28.42
N MET A 231 -31.65 -16.44 -28.88
CA MET A 231 -32.44 -15.22 -28.74
C MET A 231 -32.87 -14.97 -27.28
N ASP A 232 -33.24 -15.99 -26.55
CA ASP A 232 -33.59 -15.91 -25.13
C ASP A 232 -32.38 -15.42 -24.29
N LEU A 233 -31.20 -15.99 -24.52
CA LEU A 233 -29.95 -15.56 -23.89
C LEU A 233 -29.58 -14.11 -24.27
N TYR A 234 -29.69 -13.77 -25.55
CA TYR A 234 -29.41 -12.43 -26.04
C TYR A 234 -30.39 -11.41 -25.45
N ASN A 235 -31.68 -11.68 -25.45
CA ASN A 235 -32.72 -10.81 -24.89
C ASN A 235 -32.49 -10.57 -23.38
N LYS A 236 -32.15 -11.62 -22.65
CA LYS A 236 -31.95 -11.55 -21.20
C LYS A 236 -30.70 -10.76 -20.83
N TYR A 237 -29.64 -10.84 -21.64
CA TYR A 237 -28.32 -10.30 -21.31
C TYR A 237 -27.74 -9.32 -22.35
N GLN A 238 -28.58 -8.70 -23.19
CA GLN A 238 -28.13 -7.86 -24.32
C GLN A 238 -27.11 -6.79 -23.98
N ASN A 239 -27.19 -6.22 -22.77
CA ASN A 239 -26.24 -5.18 -22.33
C ASN A 239 -24.84 -5.74 -21.93
N ASN A 240 -24.74 -7.06 -21.79
CA ASN A 240 -23.54 -7.75 -21.33
C ASN A 240 -22.99 -8.73 -22.37
N VAL A 241 -23.35 -8.58 -23.63
CA VAL A 241 -22.83 -9.37 -24.74
C VAL A 241 -21.54 -8.74 -25.26
N LEU A 242 -20.40 -9.43 -25.08
CA LEU A 242 -19.12 -9.02 -25.63
C LEU A 242 -19.04 -9.24 -27.14
N GLY A 243 -19.63 -10.35 -27.61
CA GLY A 243 -19.74 -10.69 -29.00
C GLY A 243 -20.55 -11.97 -29.24
N VAL A 244 -20.99 -12.18 -30.47
CA VAL A 244 -21.76 -13.36 -30.92
C VAL A 244 -20.99 -14.09 -32.01
N ILE A 245 -20.84 -15.40 -31.83
CA ILE A 245 -20.25 -16.33 -32.80
C ILE A 245 -21.40 -17.27 -33.19
N THR A 246 -21.79 -17.28 -34.43
CA THR A 246 -22.92 -18.12 -34.88
C THR A 246 -22.57 -18.93 -36.11
N ASP A 247 -23.04 -20.19 -36.13
CA ASP A 247 -23.13 -20.93 -37.38
C ASP A 247 -24.20 -20.29 -38.29
N ALA A 248 -24.18 -20.60 -39.55
CA ALA A 248 -25.21 -20.20 -40.50
C ALA A 248 -26.48 -21.06 -40.39
N ARG A 249 -26.34 -22.36 -40.06
CA ARG A 249 -27.36 -23.37 -40.15
C ARG A 249 -27.56 -24.11 -38.81
N TYR A 250 -28.71 -23.99 -38.21
CA TYR A 250 -29.14 -24.73 -37.02
C TYR A 250 -30.65 -24.67 -36.83
N PRO A 251 -31.25 -25.43 -35.87
CA PRO A 251 -32.69 -25.48 -35.66
C PRO A 251 -33.32 -24.12 -35.31
N ARG A 252 -34.45 -23.83 -35.95
CA ARG A 252 -35.38 -22.74 -35.67
C ARG A 252 -36.81 -23.24 -35.78
N GLY A 253 -37.62 -23.07 -34.72
CA GLY A 253 -38.98 -23.63 -34.66
C GLY A 253 -38.98 -25.14 -34.73
N GLY A 254 -37.96 -25.83 -34.22
CA GLY A 254 -37.83 -27.30 -34.25
C GLY A 254 -37.33 -27.87 -35.56
N VAL A 255 -37.09 -27.09 -36.62
CA VAL A 255 -36.63 -27.51 -37.93
C VAL A 255 -35.30 -26.82 -38.27
N VAL A 256 -34.33 -27.55 -38.88
CA VAL A 256 -33.07 -27.02 -39.33
C VAL A 256 -33.30 -25.95 -40.40
N ASP A 257 -32.93 -24.69 -40.09
CA ASP A 257 -33.04 -23.53 -40.98
C ASP A 257 -31.67 -23.16 -41.49
N PRO A 258 -31.37 -23.24 -42.82
CA PRO A 258 -30.04 -22.91 -43.35
C PRO A 258 -29.65 -21.43 -43.21
N MET A 259 -30.62 -20.57 -42.87
CA MET A 259 -30.43 -19.13 -42.73
C MET A 259 -30.61 -18.66 -41.27
N ALA A 260 -30.70 -19.58 -40.31
CA ALA A 260 -30.94 -19.24 -38.90
C ALA A 260 -29.92 -18.27 -38.35
N GLY A 261 -28.61 -18.50 -38.57
CA GLY A 261 -27.55 -17.63 -38.15
C GLY A 261 -27.60 -16.25 -38.81
N ILE A 262 -27.92 -16.17 -40.07
CA ILE A 262 -28.05 -14.91 -40.81
C ILE A 262 -29.24 -14.08 -40.26
N LYS A 263 -30.36 -14.74 -39.88
CA LYS A 263 -31.49 -14.11 -39.24
C LYS A 263 -31.14 -13.60 -37.85
N LEU A 264 -30.35 -14.39 -37.12
CA LEU A 264 -29.83 -13.97 -35.81
C LEU A 264 -28.95 -12.74 -35.95
N LEU A 265 -28.00 -12.70 -36.91
CA LEU A 265 -27.16 -11.54 -37.17
C LEU A 265 -28.01 -10.30 -37.50
N ALA A 266 -29.05 -10.45 -38.32
CA ALA A 266 -29.95 -9.34 -38.68
C ALA A 266 -30.69 -8.80 -37.45
N GLU A 267 -31.20 -9.69 -36.61
CA GLU A 267 -31.95 -9.28 -35.39
C GLU A 267 -31.01 -8.60 -34.35
N VAL A 268 -29.85 -9.20 -34.09
CA VAL A 268 -28.88 -8.63 -33.14
C VAL A 268 -28.40 -7.27 -33.64
N ARG A 269 -28.04 -7.14 -34.92
CA ARG A 269 -27.56 -5.90 -35.55
C ARG A 269 -28.62 -4.79 -35.53
N SER A 270 -29.92 -5.14 -35.63
CA SER A 270 -31.02 -4.16 -35.54
C SER A 270 -31.14 -3.52 -34.16
N ARG A 271 -30.71 -4.24 -33.10
CA ARG A 271 -30.81 -3.80 -31.70
C ARG A 271 -29.50 -3.18 -31.18
N ASP A 272 -28.36 -3.72 -31.59
CA ASP A 272 -27.05 -3.19 -31.28
C ASP A 272 -26.20 -3.06 -32.56
N PRO A 273 -26.05 -1.83 -33.08
CA PRO A 273 -25.31 -1.59 -34.30
C PRO A 273 -23.84 -1.92 -34.24
N PHE A 274 -23.26 -2.08 -33.03
CA PHE A 274 -21.83 -2.14 -32.85
C PHE A 274 -21.32 -3.43 -32.16
N VAL A 275 -22.19 -4.32 -31.68
CA VAL A 275 -21.77 -5.60 -31.09
C VAL A 275 -20.99 -6.42 -32.14
N PRO A 276 -19.82 -6.99 -31.80
CA PRO A 276 -19.08 -7.84 -32.72
C PRO A 276 -19.85 -9.12 -33.05
N LEU A 277 -19.90 -9.43 -34.35
CA LEU A 277 -20.60 -10.60 -34.89
C LEU A 277 -19.62 -11.41 -35.74
N ILE A 278 -19.60 -12.72 -35.54
CA ILE A 278 -18.80 -13.66 -36.34
C ILE A 278 -19.79 -14.70 -36.91
N LEU A 279 -19.79 -14.87 -38.24
CA LEU A 279 -20.48 -15.90 -38.93
C LEU A 279 -19.52 -17.04 -39.30
N GLN A 280 -19.79 -18.22 -38.81
CA GLN A 280 -19.12 -19.45 -39.24
C GLN A 280 -19.97 -20.17 -40.27
N SER A 281 -19.39 -20.61 -41.34
CA SER A 281 -20.11 -21.40 -42.35
C SER A 281 -19.19 -22.30 -43.17
N ALA A 282 -19.72 -23.46 -43.55
CA ALA A 282 -19.06 -24.31 -44.56
C ALA A 282 -19.31 -23.81 -45.98
N GLU A 283 -20.31 -22.94 -46.18
CA GLU A 283 -20.64 -22.33 -47.47
C GLU A 283 -20.00 -20.95 -47.58
N VAL A 284 -19.03 -20.80 -48.45
CA VAL A 284 -18.28 -19.54 -48.64
C VAL A 284 -19.18 -18.41 -49.13
N ASP A 285 -20.23 -18.70 -49.83
CA ASP A 285 -21.18 -17.69 -50.33
C ASP A 285 -21.86 -16.91 -49.20
N ASN A 286 -21.97 -17.49 -48.02
CA ASN A 286 -22.50 -16.81 -46.82
C ASN A 286 -21.62 -15.63 -46.35
N LYS A 287 -20.43 -15.47 -46.89
CA LYS A 287 -19.55 -14.30 -46.67
C LYS A 287 -20.24 -12.96 -47.10
N VAL A 288 -21.11 -13.04 -48.14
CA VAL A 288 -21.87 -11.87 -48.56
C VAL A 288 -22.83 -11.37 -47.46
N TYR A 289 -23.46 -12.31 -46.78
CA TYR A 289 -24.37 -11.96 -45.66
C TYR A 289 -23.59 -11.46 -44.43
N ALA A 290 -22.46 -12.10 -44.14
CA ALA A 290 -21.59 -11.60 -43.08
C ALA A 290 -21.20 -10.11 -43.32
N SER A 291 -20.73 -9.78 -44.54
CA SER A 291 -20.39 -8.41 -44.94
C SER A 291 -21.59 -7.45 -44.85
N ARG A 292 -22.80 -7.90 -45.26
CA ARG A 292 -24.02 -7.10 -45.21
C ARG A 292 -24.38 -6.66 -43.78
N TYR A 293 -24.15 -7.49 -42.79
CA TYR A 293 -24.46 -7.20 -41.37
C TYR A 293 -23.24 -6.77 -40.58
N GLY A 294 -22.13 -6.50 -41.24
CA GLY A 294 -20.87 -6.09 -40.57
C GLY A 294 -20.33 -7.17 -39.61
N ALA A 295 -20.50 -8.43 -40.00
CA ALA A 295 -19.94 -9.56 -39.28
C ALA A 295 -18.66 -10.05 -39.92
N SER A 296 -17.71 -10.52 -39.13
CA SER A 296 -16.53 -11.25 -39.60
C SER A 296 -16.91 -12.66 -40.06
N PHE A 297 -16.24 -13.20 -41.08
CA PHE A 297 -16.54 -14.51 -41.65
C PHE A 297 -15.44 -15.53 -41.37
N VAL A 298 -15.81 -16.72 -40.92
CA VAL A 298 -14.91 -17.88 -40.70
C VAL A 298 -15.38 -19.06 -41.53
N ASP A 299 -14.51 -19.57 -42.41
CA ASP A 299 -14.76 -20.77 -43.19
C ASP A 299 -14.54 -22.05 -42.36
N LYS A 300 -15.60 -22.81 -42.12
CA LYS A 300 -15.53 -24.05 -41.35
C LYS A 300 -14.68 -25.15 -42.02
N ASN A 301 -14.49 -25.09 -43.34
CA ASN A 301 -13.68 -26.03 -44.10
C ASN A 301 -12.19 -25.65 -44.11
N SER A 302 -11.85 -24.48 -43.60
CA SER A 302 -10.45 -24.03 -43.52
C SER A 302 -9.64 -24.87 -42.55
N LYS A 303 -8.45 -25.32 -42.95
CA LYS A 303 -7.50 -25.98 -42.02
C LYS A 303 -7.02 -25.06 -40.92
N LYS A 304 -7.22 -23.75 -41.06
CA LYS A 304 -6.83 -22.71 -40.11
C LYS A 304 -8.01 -22.13 -39.33
N MET A 305 -9.21 -22.75 -39.43
CA MET A 305 -10.46 -22.23 -38.83
C MET A 305 -10.30 -21.75 -37.39
N ASN A 306 -9.67 -22.55 -36.52
CA ASN A 306 -9.46 -22.18 -35.13
C ASN A 306 -8.44 -21.05 -34.93
N ILE A 307 -7.48 -20.89 -35.85
CA ILE A 307 -6.51 -19.79 -35.84
C ILE A 307 -7.21 -18.50 -36.27
N ASP A 308 -7.93 -18.55 -37.38
CA ASP A 308 -8.67 -17.42 -37.96
C ASP A 308 -9.73 -16.92 -36.94
N LEU A 309 -10.47 -17.84 -36.30
CA LEU A 309 -11.44 -17.52 -35.27
C LEU A 309 -10.78 -16.81 -34.09
N ARG A 310 -9.62 -17.32 -33.62
CA ARG A 310 -8.92 -16.74 -32.48
C ARG A 310 -8.41 -15.32 -32.80
N GLU A 311 -7.87 -15.09 -33.99
CA GLU A 311 -7.41 -13.77 -34.45
C GLU A 311 -8.59 -12.78 -34.49
N ILE A 312 -9.72 -13.17 -35.06
CA ILE A 312 -10.90 -12.33 -35.15
C ILE A 312 -11.48 -12.04 -33.75
N VAL A 313 -11.56 -13.03 -32.87
CA VAL A 313 -12.02 -12.83 -31.49
C VAL A 313 -11.05 -11.92 -30.73
N SER A 314 -9.73 -12.04 -30.96
CA SER A 314 -8.75 -11.15 -30.35
C SER A 314 -9.02 -9.69 -30.71
N ASP A 315 -9.21 -9.42 -31.99
CA ASP A 315 -9.34 -8.06 -32.51
C ASP A 315 -10.75 -7.49 -32.28
N ASP A 316 -11.78 -8.22 -32.70
CA ASP A 316 -13.16 -7.72 -32.68
C ASP A 316 -13.75 -7.65 -31.25
N PHE A 317 -13.43 -8.62 -30.38
CA PHE A 317 -13.95 -8.67 -29.01
C PHE A 317 -13.08 -7.88 -28.02
N GLY A 318 -11.97 -7.28 -28.46
CA GLY A 318 -11.14 -6.39 -27.70
C GLY A 318 -10.18 -7.07 -26.70
N PHE A 319 -9.77 -8.32 -26.95
CA PHE A 319 -8.79 -9.02 -26.13
C PHE A 319 -7.35 -8.60 -26.47
N GLY A 320 -7.07 -8.23 -27.73
CA GLY A 320 -5.75 -7.75 -28.15
C GLY A 320 -5.42 -6.34 -27.67
N ASP A 321 -4.34 -5.79 -28.21
CA ASP A 321 -3.99 -4.38 -28.03
C ASP A 321 -5.10 -3.48 -28.55
N PHE A 322 -5.25 -2.30 -27.93
CA PHE A 322 -6.16 -1.30 -28.50
C PHE A 322 -5.42 -0.54 -29.62
N ILE A 323 -5.92 -0.70 -30.86
CA ILE A 323 -5.34 -0.07 -32.04
C ILE A 323 -6.24 1.08 -32.46
N PHE A 324 -5.72 2.30 -32.34
CA PHE A 324 -6.35 3.48 -32.95
C PHE A 324 -6.13 3.43 -34.46
N ARG A 325 -7.22 3.55 -35.21
CA ARG A 325 -7.20 3.43 -36.67
C ARG A 325 -7.69 4.73 -37.32
N ASN A 326 -7.18 5.03 -38.49
CA ASN A 326 -7.77 6.06 -39.36
C ASN A 326 -9.12 5.51 -39.87
N PRO A 327 -10.24 6.29 -39.80
CA PRO A 327 -11.55 5.82 -40.18
C PRO A 327 -11.68 5.52 -41.71
N ASP A 328 -10.90 6.22 -42.55
CA ASP A 328 -10.99 6.12 -44.00
C ASP A 328 -10.08 5.02 -44.58
N THR A 329 -8.85 4.91 -44.08
CA THR A 329 -7.85 3.95 -44.59
C THR A 329 -7.75 2.68 -43.73
N LEU A 330 -8.30 2.67 -42.53
CA LEU A 330 -8.17 1.63 -41.49
C LEU A 330 -6.71 1.35 -41.06
N GLU A 331 -5.78 2.20 -41.48
CA GLU A 331 -4.37 2.09 -41.06
C GLU A 331 -4.22 2.40 -39.56
N GLU A 332 -3.22 1.78 -38.96
CA GLU A 332 -2.86 1.98 -37.56
C GLU A 332 -2.30 3.39 -37.34
N VAL A 333 -2.90 4.13 -36.42
CA VAL A 333 -2.46 5.46 -35.98
C VAL A 333 -1.64 5.37 -34.70
N ALA A 334 -2.07 4.55 -33.77
CA ALA A 334 -1.38 4.28 -32.51
C ALA A 334 -1.86 2.95 -31.93
N ARG A 335 -0.99 2.32 -31.15
CA ARG A 335 -1.27 1.06 -30.46
C ARG A 335 -1.00 1.23 -28.97
N VAL A 336 -1.86 0.69 -28.15
CA VAL A 336 -1.72 0.70 -26.69
C VAL A 336 -1.99 -0.68 -26.10
N HIS A 337 -1.11 -1.10 -25.17
CA HIS A 337 -1.18 -2.41 -24.53
C HIS A 337 -1.88 -2.38 -23.17
N ASN A 338 -1.85 -1.24 -22.49
CA ASN A 338 -2.34 -1.07 -21.12
C ASN A 338 -2.91 0.33 -20.87
N LEU A 339 -3.52 0.52 -19.68
CA LEU A 339 -4.14 1.80 -19.29
C LEU A 339 -3.15 2.96 -19.21
N LYS A 340 -1.90 2.71 -18.81
CA LYS A 340 -0.87 3.76 -18.72
C LYS A 340 -0.54 4.32 -20.10
N GLU A 341 -0.38 3.44 -21.09
CA GLU A 341 -0.15 3.85 -22.46
C GLU A 341 -1.34 4.60 -23.04
N LEU A 342 -2.57 4.11 -22.83
CA LEU A 342 -3.79 4.81 -23.27
C LEU A 342 -3.86 6.22 -22.67
N GLN A 343 -3.57 6.35 -21.38
CA GLN A 343 -3.52 7.64 -20.69
C GLN A 343 -2.48 8.58 -21.30
N ASN A 344 -1.33 8.07 -21.73
CA ASN A 344 -0.25 8.88 -22.28
C ASN A 344 -0.54 9.36 -23.70
N VAL A 345 -1.20 8.54 -24.53
CA VAL A 345 -1.40 8.84 -25.96
C VAL A 345 -2.72 9.57 -26.26
N ILE A 346 -3.72 9.53 -25.35
CA ILE A 346 -5.09 9.97 -25.63
C ILE A 346 -5.20 11.41 -26.15
N PHE A 347 -4.30 12.30 -25.71
CA PHE A 347 -4.27 13.68 -26.18
C PHE A 347 -3.56 13.85 -27.54
N ALA A 348 -2.75 12.87 -27.96
CA ALA A 348 -2.05 12.88 -29.24
C ALA A 348 -2.83 12.20 -30.37
N ILE A 349 -3.88 11.43 -30.07
CA ILE A 349 -4.69 10.74 -31.08
C ILE A 349 -5.43 11.74 -31.96
N PRO A 350 -5.41 11.61 -33.32
CA PRO A 350 -6.21 12.44 -34.24
C PRO A 350 -7.71 12.42 -33.90
N LYS A 351 -8.39 13.54 -34.11
CA LYS A 351 -9.82 13.68 -33.74
C LYS A 351 -10.69 12.66 -34.45
N GLU A 352 -10.44 12.43 -35.73
CA GLU A 352 -11.20 11.51 -36.60
C GLU A 352 -11.08 10.07 -36.09
N SER A 353 -9.86 9.64 -35.73
CA SER A 353 -9.60 8.33 -35.16
C SER A 353 -10.30 8.15 -33.81
N LEU A 354 -10.18 9.14 -32.92
CA LEU A 354 -10.82 9.05 -31.61
C LEU A 354 -12.34 9.01 -31.73
N LEU A 355 -12.94 9.85 -32.61
CA LEU A 355 -14.37 9.86 -32.88
C LEU A 355 -14.85 8.50 -33.41
N TYR A 356 -14.08 7.90 -34.34
CA TYR A 356 -14.37 6.57 -34.90
C TYR A 356 -14.49 5.50 -33.79
N HIS A 357 -13.60 5.54 -32.79
CA HIS A 357 -13.60 4.56 -31.71
C HIS A 357 -14.65 4.85 -30.62
N ILE A 358 -14.90 6.13 -30.31
CA ILE A 358 -15.91 6.51 -29.31
C ILE A 358 -17.31 6.15 -29.82
N SER A 359 -17.65 6.52 -31.06
CA SER A 359 -18.98 6.29 -31.64
C SER A 359 -19.34 4.80 -31.74
N ARG A 360 -18.37 3.91 -31.67
CA ARG A 360 -18.52 2.44 -31.74
C ARG A 360 -18.29 1.71 -30.41
N ASN A 361 -18.12 2.46 -29.30
CA ASN A 361 -17.86 1.90 -27.95
C ASN A 361 -16.62 0.97 -27.88
N HIS A 362 -15.64 1.15 -28.78
CA HIS A 362 -14.47 0.27 -28.83
C HIS A 362 -13.65 0.34 -27.51
N VAL A 363 -13.48 1.53 -26.92
CA VAL A 363 -12.73 1.70 -25.66
C VAL A 363 -13.43 0.96 -24.51
N SER A 364 -14.75 1.10 -24.38
CA SER A 364 -15.52 0.40 -23.34
C SER A 364 -15.41 -1.12 -23.48
N ARG A 365 -15.50 -1.64 -24.72
CA ARG A 365 -15.36 -3.07 -24.99
C ARG A 365 -13.98 -3.62 -24.61
N TRP A 366 -12.93 -2.88 -24.98
CA TRP A 366 -11.55 -3.20 -24.61
C TRP A 366 -11.33 -3.24 -23.10
N LEU A 367 -12.02 -2.36 -22.35
CA LEU A 367 -12.01 -2.38 -20.88
C LEU A 367 -12.81 -3.56 -20.32
N TYR A 368 -13.96 -3.89 -20.91
CA TYR A 368 -14.79 -5.03 -20.49
C TYR A 368 -14.07 -6.37 -20.66
N SER A 369 -13.35 -6.57 -21.78
CA SER A 369 -12.57 -7.81 -22.01
C SER A 369 -11.50 -8.03 -20.92
N ARG A 370 -11.03 -6.93 -20.32
CA ARG A 370 -10.04 -6.89 -19.25
C ARG A 370 -10.63 -6.91 -17.83
N ALA A 371 -11.93 -7.17 -17.70
CA ALA A 371 -12.65 -7.11 -16.43
C ALA A 371 -12.47 -5.77 -15.67
N MET A 372 -12.42 -4.66 -16.42
CA MET A 372 -12.39 -3.30 -15.88
C MET A 372 -13.80 -2.69 -15.95
N PHE A 373 -14.74 -3.29 -15.22
CA PHE A 373 -16.16 -3.00 -15.33
C PHE A 373 -16.54 -1.53 -15.01
N PRO A 374 -16.10 -0.91 -13.90
CA PRO A 374 -16.53 0.46 -13.56
C PRO A 374 -16.20 1.51 -14.63
N PRO A 375 -14.96 1.62 -15.14
CA PRO A 375 -14.65 2.58 -16.19
C PRO A 375 -15.27 2.18 -17.53
N ALA A 376 -15.43 0.90 -17.84
CA ALA A 376 -16.08 0.43 -19.05
C ALA A 376 -17.55 0.86 -19.09
N GLU A 377 -18.30 0.62 -18.02
CA GLU A 377 -19.70 1.01 -17.90
C GLU A 377 -19.87 2.53 -17.95
N PHE A 378 -19.01 3.28 -17.23
CA PHE A 378 -19.04 4.73 -17.26
C PHE A 378 -18.83 5.29 -18.66
N LEU A 379 -17.80 4.82 -19.38
CA LEU A 379 -17.51 5.30 -20.73
C LEU A 379 -18.56 4.85 -21.76
N LYS A 380 -19.19 3.69 -21.57
CA LYS A 380 -20.29 3.23 -22.43
C LYS A 380 -21.50 4.17 -22.41
N GLN A 381 -21.76 4.81 -21.26
CA GLN A 381 -22.88 5.75 -21.11
C GLN A 381 -22.61 7.14 -21.75
N ILE A 382 -21.35 7.45 -22.06
CA ILE A 382 -20.94 8.72 -22.64
C ILE A 382 -20.82 8.55 -24.15
N THR A 383 -21.93 8.70 -24.83
CA THR A 383 -22.01 8.59 -26.31
C THR A 383 -21.66 9.91 -26.99
N TRP A 384 -21.26 9.84 -28.25
CA TRP A 384 -21.02 11.05 -29.08
C TRP A 384 -22.25 11.96 -29.15
N GLU A 385 -23.45 11.40 -29.25
CA GLU A 385 -24.70 12.16 -29.28
C GLU A 385 -24.94 12.93 -27.98
N SER A 386 -24.46 12.42 -26.86
CA SER A 386 -24.62 13.05 -25.54
C SER A 386 -23.64 14.20 -25.30
N LEU A 387 -22.46 14.17 -25.96
CA LEU A 387 -21.40 15.14 -25.77
C LEU A 387 -20.62 15.34 -27.10
N GLN A 388 -21.03 16.31 -27.90
CA GLN A 388 -20.43 16.62 -29.22
C GLN A 388 -19.15 17.47 -29.10
N ASP A 389 -18.30 17.15 -28.15
CA ASP A 389 -17.00 17.80 -27.90
C ASP A 389 -15.91 16.74 -27.74
N ILE A 390 -15.04 16.64 -28.72
CA ILE A 390 -13.97 15.63 -28.74
C ILE A 390 -12.91 15.86 -27.65
N ASP A 391 -12.61 17.11 -27.34
CA ASP A 391 -11.61 17.42 -26.31
C ASP A 391 -12.18 17.20 -24.90
N ALA A 392 -13.49 17.33 -24.71
CA ALA A 392 -14.17 16.90 -23.50
C ALA A 392 -14.15 15.37 -23.37
N HIS A 393 -14.38 14.61 -24.46
CA HIS A 393 -14.24 13.15 -24.44
C HIS A 393 -12.82 12.71 -24.07
N ARG A 394 -11.77 13.35 -24.62
CA ARG A 394 -10.38 13.07 -24.24
C ARG A 394 -10.16 13.21 -22.74
N ARG A 395 -10.62 14.34 -22.17
CA ARG A 395 -10.51 14.61 -20.74
C ARG A 395 -11.28 13.60 -19.91
N ILE A 396 -12.48 13.22 -20.32
CA ILE A 396 -13.30 12.24 -19.61
C ILE A 396 -12.63 10.86 -19.61
N ILE A 397 -12.15 10.40 -20.77
CA ILE A 397 -11.43 9.12 -20.88
C ILE A 397 -10.18 9.16 -20.00
N PHE A 398 -9.40 10.22 -20.08
CA PHE A 398 -8.19 10.41 -19.28
C PHE A 398 -8.49 10.35 -17.77
N GLU A 399 -9.46 11.14 -17.31
CA GLU A 399 -9.83 11.19 -15.89
C GLU A 399 -10.42 9.86 -15.39
N ALA A 400 -11.24 9.20 -16.19
CA ALA A 400 -11.78 7.89 -15.85
C ALA A 400 -10.66 6.87 -15.64
N ILE A 401 -9.67 6.85 -16.55
CA ILE A 401 -8.51 5.96 -16.44
C ILE A 401 -7.66 6.28 -15.22
N VAL A 402 -7.33 7.56 -14.99
CA VAL A 402 -6.52 8.00 -13.85
C VAL A 402 -7.21 7.64 -12.53
N LYS A 403 -8.49 7.96 -12.40
CA LYS A 403 -9.26 7.66 -11.20
C LYS A 403 -9.41 6.15 -10.96
N TYR A 404 -9.64 5.39 -12.01
CA TYR A 404 -9.70 3.93 -11.90
C TYR A 404 -8.35 3.32 -11.47
N ARG A 405 -7.23 3.79 -12.04
CA ARG A 405 -5.89 3.35 -11.65
C ARG A 405 -5.59 3.73 -10.18
N LYS A 406 -5.94 4.94 -9.75
CA LYS A 406 -5.83 5.35 -8.34
C LYS A 406 -6.66 4.45 -7.42
N MET A 407 -7.93 4.18 -7.78
CA MET A 407 -8.80 3.29 -7.01
C MET A 407 -8.23 1.87 -6.91
N LYS A 408 -7.73 1.31 -8.01
CA LYS A 408 -7.11 -0.03 -8.00
C LYS A 408 -5.89 -0.14 -7.10
N ASN A 409 -5.19 0.96 -6.91
CA ASN A 409 -4.06 1.03 -5.98
C ASN A 409 -4.50 1.20 -4.51
N GLN A 410 -5.80 1.20 -4.21
CA GLN A 410 -6.29 1.28 -2.83
C GLN A 410 -6.19 -0.07 -2.14
N GLY A 411 -5.68 -0.07 -0.92
CA GLY A 411 -5.69 -1.25 -0.05
C GLY A 411 -4.69 -2.35 -0.41
N VAL A 412 -3.78 -2.11 -1.35
CA VAL A 412 -2.86 -3.12 -1.85
C VAL A 412 -1.44 -2.58 -1.91
N VAL A 413 -0.52 -3.31 -1.31
CA VAL A 413 0.91 -3.08 -1.51
C VAL A 413 1.29 -3.60 -2.90
N ALA A 414 1.50 -2.67 -3.84
CA ALA A 414 1.85 -3.01 -5.20
C ALA A 414 3.28 -3.58 -5.28
N VAL A 415 3.47 -4.63 -6.08
CA VAL A 415 4.81 -5.07 -6.49
C VAL A 415 5.33 -4.07 -7.54
N PHE A 416 6.57 -3.62 -7.35
CA PHE A 416 7.21 -2.69 -8.27
C PHE A 416 7.33 -3.33 -9.65
N GLN A 417 6.85 -2.64 -10.67
CA GLN A 417 6.96 -3.03 -12.06
C GLN A 417 7.42 -1.83 -12.88
N ARG A 418 8.52 -1.98 -13.61
CA ARG A 418 9.20 -0.89 -14.34
C ARG A 418 8.29 -0.17 -15.32
N ASP A 419 7.48 -0.93 -16.05
CA ASP A 419 6.53 -0.44 -17.05
C ASP A 419 5.29 0.22 -16.44
N ARG A 420 4.99 0.00 -15.17
CA ARG A 420 3.77 0.45 -14.49
C ARG A 420 3.99 1.51 -13.43
N PHE A 421 5.18 1.56 -12.84
CA PHE A 421 5.50 2.61 -11.87
C PHE A 421 5.60 3.95 -12.60
N ASP A 422 4.78 4.93 -12.19
CA ASP A 422 4.68 6.24 -12.81
C ASP A 422 4.31 7.34 -11.80
N ARG A 423 4.04 8.55 -12.32
CA ARG A 423 3.67 9.71 -11.48
C ARG A 423 2.41 9.53 -10.63
N TYR A 424 1.57 8.53 -10.91
CA TYR A 424 0.34 8.23 -10.16
C TYR A 424 0.52 7.07 -9.17
N SER A 425 1.67 6.42 -9.19
CA SER A 425 2.03 5.36 -8.24
C SER A 425 2.71 6.01 -7.03
N ASN A 426 2.15 5.85 -5.83
CA ASN A 426 2.72 6.42 -4.62
C ASN A 426 3.49 5.41 -3.79
N PHE A 427 3.08 4.14 -3.81
CA PHE A 427 3.71 3.09 -2.99
C PHE A 427 3.92 1.80 -3.78
N ALA A 428 5.12 1.23 -3.71
CA ALA A 428 5.43 -0.09 -4.27
C ALA A 428 6.49 -0.82 -3.43
N ARG A 429 6.58 -2.16 -3.59
CA ARG A 429 7.63 -2.97 -2.96
C ARG A 429 8.46 -3.72 -4.00
N ILE A 430 9.74 -3.91 -3.71
CA ILE A 430 10.65 -4.81 -4.43
C ILE A 430 11.00 -5.94 -3.48
N GLY A 431 10.79 -7.18 -3.91
CA GLY A 431 10.94 -8.38 -3.10
C GLY A 431 9.64 -8.93 -2.55
N GLU A 432 9.72 -10.10 -1.92
CA GLU A 432 8.57 -10.85 -1.36
C GLU A 432 8.58 -10.89 0.18
N GLY A 433 9.65 -10.41 0.81
CA GLY A 433 9.81 -10.36 2.26
C GLY A 433 8.94 -9.31 2.95
N SER A 434 9.26 -9.02 4.21
CA SER A 434 8.56 -8.00 5.00
C SER A 434 8.94 -6.60 4.58
N LEU A 435 7.99 -5.66 4.71
CA LEU A 435 8.20 -4.22 4.54
C LEU A 435 8.88 -3.55 5.76
N GLY A 436 9.00 -4.27 6.88
CA GLY A 436 9.38 -3.68 8.16
C GLY A 436 8.27 -2.82 8.78
N GLY A 437 8.54 -2.23 9.93
CA GLY A 437 7.55 -1.46 10.70
C GLY A 437 7.14 -0.16 10.00
N LYS A 438 8.10 0.70 9.67
CA LYS A 438 7.84 1.99 8.98
C LYS A 438 7.22 1.78 7.60
N GLY A 439 7.67 0.76 6.83
CA GLY A 439 7.11 0.44 5.52
C GLY A 439 5.65 0.01 5.61
N ARG A 440 5.27 -0.77 6.63
CA ARG A 440 3.87 -1.13 6.91
C ARG A 440 3.04 0.10 7.28
N GLY A 441 3.58 0.99 8.11
CA GLY A 441 2.93 2.25 8.47
C GLY A 441 2.64 3.12 7.26
N LEU A 442 3.59 3.26 6.33
CA LEU A 442 3.42 4.03 5.09
C LEU A 442 2.37 3.40 4.15
N ALA A 443 2.39 2.08 3.99
CA ALA A 443 1.37 1.37 3.22
C ALA A 443 -0.03 1.55 3.83
N PHE A 444 -0.12 1.55 5.15
CA PHE A 444 -1.36 1.79 5.88
C PHE A 444 -1.88 3.21 5.65
N ILE A 445 -1.02 4.23 5.75
CA ILE A 445 -1.39 5.64 5.49
C ILE A 445 -1.86 5.83 4.05
N ASP A 446 -1.13 5.30 3.06
CA ASP A 446 -1.50 5.40 1.65
C ASP A 446 -2.91 4.85 1.41
N ASN A 447 -3.22 3.73 2.07
CA ASN A 447 -4.54 3.12 2.02
C ASN A 447 -5.61 3.94 2.76
N MET A 448 -5.30 4.47 3.94
CA MET A 448 -6.19 5.33 4.72
C MET A 448 -6.60 6.57 3.91
N VAL A 449 -5.62 7.30 3.36
CA VAL A 449 -5.88 8.51 2.55
C VAL A 449 -6.75 8.20 1.34
N LYS A 450 -6.52 7.08 0.67
CA LYS A 450 -7.29 6.70 -0.53
C LYS A 450 -8.72 6.23 -0.22
N ARG A 451 -8.98 5.74 0.99
CA ARG A 451 -10.31 5.26 1.42
C ARG A 451 -11.25 6.40 1.81
N HIS A 452 -10.73 7.46 2.38
CA HIS A 452 -11.52 8.57 2.93
C HIS A 452 -11.61 9.71 1.91
N VAL A 453 -12.79 9.86 1.31
CA VAL A 453 -13.05 10.88 0.27
C VAL A 453 -12.93 12.31 0.78
N GLU A 454 -13.04 12.54 2.07
CA GLU A 454 -12.89 13.84 2.73
C GLU A 454 -11.51 14.46 2.47
N PHE A 455 -10.48 13.65 2.21
CA PHE A 455 -9.16 14.14 1.80
C PHE A 455 -9.12 14.68 0.37
N ASP A 456 -10.06 14.31 -0.48
CA ASP A 456 -10.19 14.80 -1.86
C ASP A 456 -11.07 16.07 -1.96
N GLU A 457 -11.74 16.48 -0.87
CA GLU A 457 -12.67 17.64 -0.87
C GLU A 457 -11.97 19.00 -0.77
N PHE A 458 -10.69 19.03 -0.42
CA PHE A 458 -9.94 20.28 -0.30
C PHE A 458 -9.65 20.89 -1.66
N GLU A 459 -10.17 22.09 -1.94
CA GLU A 459 -9.97 22.78 -3.22
C GLU A 459 -8.51 23.23 -3.42
N ASN A 460 -7.82 23.64 -2.33
CA ASN A 460 -6.49 24.24 -2.36
C ASN A 460 -5.40 23.29 -1.81
N ALA A 461 -5.74 22.07 -1.45
CA ALA A 461 -4.80 21.13 -0.87
C ALA A 461 -4.93 19.74 -1.48
N THR A 462 -3.80 19.05 -1.60
CA THR A 462 -3.74 17.62 -1.94
C THR A 462 -3.11 16.88 -0.76
N VAL A 463 -3.73 15.80 -0.30
CA VAL A 463 -3.21 14.96 0.79
C VAL A 463 -2.72 13.64 0.20
N VAL A 464 -1.42 13.35 0.36
CA VAL A 464 -0.79 12.15 -0.23
C VAL A 464 0.37 11.66 0.63
N ILE A 465 0.91 10.49 0.32
CA ILE A 465 2.28 10.11 0.75
C ILE A 465 3.30 10.49 -0.34
N PRO A 466 4.56 10.75 0.00
CA PRO A 466 5.62 10.88 -1.00
C PRO A 466 5.78 9.57 -1.78
N LYS A 467 6.31 9.63 -2.99
CA LYS A 467 6.61 8.43 -3.76
C LYS A 467 7.58 7.55 -3.01
N THR A 468 7.19 6.32 -2.78
CA THR A 468 7.88 5.39 -1.90
C THR A 468 8.03 4.03 -2.58
N VAL A 469 9.24 3.49 -2.57
CA VAL A 469 9.53 2.10 -2.93
C VAL A 469 10.25 1.45 -1.75
N VAL A 470 9.79 0.27 -1.34
CA VAL A 470 10.38 -0.47 -0.22
C VAL A 470 11.11 -1.69 -0.74
N LEU A 471 12.40 -1.79 -0.42
CA LEU A 471 13.18 -3.02 -0.56
C LEU A 471 12.84 -3.92 0.61
N CYS A 472 12.21 -5.06 0.35
CA CYS A 472 11.78 -5.99 1.39
C CYS A 472 12.97 -6.73 2.04
N THR A 473 12.72 -7.37 3.18
CA THR A 473 13.77 -8.03 3.99
C THR A 473 14.48 -9.19 3.29
N ASP A 474 13.87 -9.81 2.28
CA ASP A 474 14.53 -10.84 1.46
C ASP A 474 15.70 -10.29 0.62
N ILE A 475 15.65 -9.01 0.25
CA ILE A 475 16.77 -8.32 -0.41
C ILE A 475 17.96 -8.17 0.56
N PHE A 476 17.69 -7.88 1.82
CA PHE A 476 18.70 -7.83 2.87
C PHE A 476 19.35 -9.20 3.07
N ASP A 477 18.54 -10.26 3.18
CA ASP A 477 19.03 -11.63 3.33
C ASP A 477 19.94 -12.01 2.15
N GLU A 478 19.47 -11.77 0.90
CA GLU A 478 20.25 -12.02 -0.31
C GLU A 478 21.59 -11.27 -0.31
N PHE A 479 21.59 -9.98 0.10
CA PHE A 479 22.79 -9.16 0.19
C PHE A 479 23.77 -9.69 1.23
N MET A 480 23.30 -10.03 2.43
CA MET A 480 24.12 -10.56 3.52
C MET A 480 24.75 -11.90 3.16
N ASP A 481 23.96 -12.82 2.61
CA ASP A 481 24.38 -14.18 2.26
C ASP A 481 25.36 -14.17 1.08
N THR A 482 25.04 -13.47 0.01
CA THR A 482 25.89 -13.42 -1.20
C THR A 482 27.28 -12.87 -0.92
N ASN A 483 27.38 -11.90 0.01
CA ASN A 483 28.63 -11.26 0.35
C ASN A 483 29.29 -11.82 1.63
N SER A 484 28.70 -12.84 2.29
CA SER A 484 29.18 -13.45 3.54
C SER A 484 29.48 -12.44 4.65
N LEU A 485 28.59 -11.44 4.82
CA LEU A 485 28.83 -10.28 5.69
C LEU A 485 28.60 -10.57 7.18
N TYR A 486 27.89 -11.63 7.54
CA TYR A 486 27.58 -11.94 8.94
C TYR A 486 28.83 -12.09 9.83
N GLN A 487 29.95 -12.57 9.28
CA GLN A 487 31.20 -12.71 10.06
C GLN A 487 31.72 -11.37 10.58
N VAL A 488 31.76 -10.34 9.72
CA VAL A 488 32.23 -9.01 10.14
C VAL A 488 31.15 -8.26 10.90
N ALA A 489 29.90 -8.43 10.52
CA ALA A 489 28.74 -7.76 11.13
C ALA A 489 28.55 -8.13 12.61
N LEU A 490 28.70 -9.40 12.95
CA LEU A 490 28.53 -9.92 14.32
C LEU A 490 29.82 -9.88 15.15
N SER A 491 30.95 -9.47 14.57
CA SER A 491 32.23 -9.31 15.29
C SER A 491 32.24 -8.07 16.20
N ASP A 492 33.27 -7.94 17.02
CA ASP A 492 33.54 -6.75 17.85
C ASP A 492 34.25 -5.62 17.07
N ALA A 493 34.21 -5.64 15.74
CA ALA A 493 34.77 -4.60 14.90
C ALA A 493 34.05 -3.24 15.14
N ASP A 494 34.80 -2.15 14.97
CA ASP A 494 34.20 -0.81 15.08
C ASP A 494 33.27 -0.50 13.92
N ASP A 495 32.41 0.51 14.11
CA ASP A 495 31.38 0.89 13.16
C ASP A 495 31.94 1.28 11.79
N ASP A 496 33.13 1.91 11.76
CA ASP A 496 33.79 2.30 10.50
C ASP A 496 34.28 1.07 9.70
N THR A 497 34.83 0.09 10.39
CA THR A 497 35.24 -1.19 9.78
C THR A 497 34.04 -1.96 9.21
N ILE A 498 32.93 -2.03 9.96
CA ILE A 498 31.69 -2.65 9.51
C ILE A 498 31.16 -1.90 8.27
N LEU A 499 31.07 -0.57 8.33
CA LEU A 499 30.59 0.26 7.21
C LEU A 499 31.42 0.03 5.95
N LYS A 500 32.76 0.05 6.06
CA LYS A 500 33.67 -0.18 4.92
C LYS A 500 33.49 -1.56 4.30
N ALA A 501 33.23 -2.60 5.10
CA ALA A 501 32.97 -3.94 4.60
C ALA A 501 31.66 -3.97 3.79
N PHE A 502 30.60 -3.34 4.28
CA PHE A 502 29.30 -3.25 3.59
C PHE A 502 29.39 -2.41 2.31
N LEU A 503 30.12 -1.29 2.30
CA LEU A 503 30.28 -0.45 1.11
C LEU A 503 31.02 -1.18 -0.03
N ARG A 504 31.94 -2.09 0.30
CA ARG A 504 32.65 -2.93 -0.71
C ARG A 504 31.79 -4.05 -1.27
N ALA A 505 30.77 -4.46 -0.55
CA ALA A 505 29.86 -5.53 -0.94
C ALA A 505 28.97 -5.10 -2.13
N LYS A 506 28.47 -6.07 -2.87
CA LYS A 506 27.66 -5.84 -4.09
C LYS A 506 26.19 -6.08 -3.82
N LEU A 507 25.33 -5.11 -4.14
CA LEU A 507 23.88 -5.31 -4.18
C LEU A 507 23.49 -6.24 -5.33
N PRO A 508 22.33 -6.93 -5.25
CA PRO A 508 21.84 -7.77 -6.32
C PRO A 508 21.70 -7.01 -7.67
N ASP A 509 22.30 -7.52 -8.73
CA ASP A 509 22.36 -6.86 -10.06
C ASP A 509 20.97 -6.57 -10.64
N ARG A 510 19.97 -7.40 -10.32
CA ARG A 510 18.57 -7.23 -10.77
C ARG A 510 17.94 -5.92 -10.33
N LEU A 511 18.44 -5.29 -9.27
CA LEU A 511 17.91 -4.03 -8.74
C LEU A 511 18.29 -2.81 -9.58
N VAL A 512 19.35 -2.89 -10.38
CA VAL A 512 19.87 -1.75 -11.17
C VAL A 512 18.80 -1.17 -12.10
N GLU A 513 18.15 -2.02 -12.86
CA GLU A 513 17.09 -1.60 -13.78
C GLU A 513 15.85 -1.05 -13.04
N ASP A 514 15.54 -1.60 -11.86
CA ASP A 514 14.44 -1.13 -11.03
C ASP A 514 14.74 0.27 -10.47
N PHE A 515 15.99 0.52 -10.07
CA PHE A 515 16.44 1.84 -9.64
C PHE A 515 16.41 2.86 -10.77
N PHE A 516 16.83 2.48 -11.99
CA PHE A 516 16.71 3.38 -13.14
C PHE A 516 15.25 3.74 -13.45
N ALA A 517 14.33 2.79 -13.40
CA ALA A 517 12.90 3.05 -13.56
C ALA A 517 12.35 3.95 -12.43
N PHE A 518 12.84 3.80 -11.21
CA PHE A 518 12.50 4.67 -10.09
C PHE A 518 13.00 6.10 -10.32
N PHE A 519 14.24 6.29 -10.77
CA PHE A 519 14.81 7.61 -11.10
C PHE A 519 14.08 8.31 -12.26
N ASP A 520 13.50 7.55 -13.20
CA ASP A 520 12.72 8.15 -14.29
C ASP A 520 11.43 8.82 -13.80
N VAL A 521 10.89 8.36 -12.69
CA VAL A 521 9.65 8.88 -12.09
C VAL A 521 9.92 9.89 -10.98
N VAL A 522 10.94 9.65 -10.14
CA VAL A 522 11.28 10.50 -8.99
C VAL A 522 12.44 11.43 -9.37
N LYS A 523 12.09 12.64 -9.79
CA LYS A 523 13.03 13.71 -10.17
C LYS A 523 13.27 14.70 -9.01
N SER A 524 13.57 14.17 -7.84
CA SER A 524 13.80 14.94 -6.61
C SER A 524 14.78 14.18 -5.71
N PRO A 525 15.35 14.82 -4.66
CA PRO A 525 16.16 14.10 -3.69
C PRO A 525 15.44 12.90 -3.09
N ILE A 526 16.19 11.88 -2.69
CA ILE A 526 15.68 10.62 -2.16
C ILE A 526 16.17 10.43 -0.72
N ALA A 527 15.25 10.11 0.19
CA ALA A 527 15.54 9.63 1.52
C ALA A 527 15.61 8.11 1.54
N ILE A 528 16.68 7.57 2.11
CA ILE A 528 16.92 6.14 2.30
C ILE A 528 16.77 5.87 3.79
N ARG A 529 15.64 5.27 4.16
CA ARG A 529 15.23 5.10 5.57
C ARG A 529 15.24 3.64 5.96
N SER A 530 15.67 3.35 7.17
CA SER A 530 15.52 2.04 7.79
C SER A 530 14.04 1.67 7.98
N SER A 531 13.75 0.39 7.88
CA SER A 531 12.45 -0.20 8.23
C SER A 531 12.67 -1.62 8.74
N SER A 532 13.12 -1.75 9.96
CA SER A 532 13.34 -3.05 10.57
C SER A 532 12.02 -3.70 10.98
N LEU A 533 12.06 -5.00 11.27
CA LEU A 533 10.90 -5.72 11.74
C LEU A 533 10.41 -5.22 13.10
N LEU A 534 11.31 -4.70 13.93
CA LEU A 534 11.04 -4.22 15.28
C LEU A 534 10.71 -2.74 15.35
N GLU A 535 11.06 -1.94 14.31
CA GLU A 535 10.68 -0.53 14.26
C GLU A 535 9.16 -0.38 14.19
N ASP A 536 8.65 0.58 14.97
CA ASP A 536 7.22 0.83 15.12
C ASP A 536 6.42 -0.39 15.63
N SER A 537 7.09 -1.31 16.32
CA SER A 537 6.42 -2.43 16.99
C SER A 537 5.60 -1.93 18.19
N HIS A 538 4.52 -2.66 18.51
CA HIS A 538 3.62 -2.26 19.61
C HIS A 538 4.23 -2.40 21.00
N TYR A 539 5.31 -3.17 21.15
CA TYR A 539 5.85 -3.56 22.45
C TYR A 539 7.16 -2.88 22.81
N GLN A 540 8.01 -2.60 21.82
CA GLN A 540 9.33 -2.02 22.02
C GLN A 540 9.73 -1.23 20.76
N PRO A 541 9.44 0.07 20.66
CA PRO A 541 9.77 0.84 19.47
C PRO A 541 11.27 1.13 19.38
N PHE A 542 11.86 0.70 18.28
CA PHE A 542 13.25 0.97 17.89
C PHE A 542 13.34 2.31 17.14
N ALA A 543 13.09 3.41 17.80
CA ALA A 543 13.08 4.71 17.13
C ALA A 543 14.46 5.38 17.19
N GLY A 544 14.98 5.83 16.04
CA GLY A 544 16.21 6.62 15.93
C GLY A 544 17.52 5.87 16.17
N ILE A 545 17.51 4.53 16.10
CA ILE A 545 18.69 3.69 16.30
C ILE A 545 19.42 3.47 14.99
N TYR A 546 18.67 3.29 13.90
CA TYR A 546 19.22 3.03 12.58
C TYR A 546 19.34 4.31 11.74
N SER A 547 20.32 4.33 10.86
CA SER A 547 20.65 5.49 10.03
C SER A 547 19.59 5.80 8.97
N THR A 548 19.43 7.08 8.65
CA THR A 548 18.60 7.60 7.56
C THR A 548 19.44 8.57 6.72
N TYR A 549 19.65 8.23 5.47
CA TYR A 549 20.43 9.06 4.54
C TYR A 549 19.51 9.79 3.57
N MET A 550 19.92 10.99 3.16
CA MET A 550 19.26 11.73 2.09
C MET A 550 20.30 12.00 0.99
N ILE A 551 19.95 11.73 -0.26
CA ILE A 551 20.81 11.98 -1.41
C ILE A 551 20.19 13.01 -2.34
N PRO A 552 20.98 13.95 -2.92
CA PRO A 552 20.47 14.89 -3.93
C PRO A 552 20.08 14.16 -5.20
N TYR A 553 19.24 14.77 -6.02
CA TYR A 553 18.95 14.28 -7.36
C TYR A 553 19.99 14.79 -8.34
N LEU A 554 20.51 13.91 -9.18
CA LEU A 554 21.43 14.21 -10.29
C LEU A 554 20.88 13.64 -11.59
N ASP A 555 21.16 14.30 -12.72
CA ASP A 555 20.76 13.82 -14.03
C ASP A 555 21.55 12.58 -14.49
N ASP A 556 22.77 12.38 -13.97
CA ASP A 556 23.54 11.16 -14.21
C ASP A 556 23.00 9.98 -13.40
N LYS A 557 22.32 9.05 -14.09
CA LYS A 557 21.75 7.85 -13.48
C LYS A 557 22.78 6.93 -12.82
N TYR A 558 24.02 6.90 -13.32
CA TYR A 558 25.04 6.03 -12.74
C TYR A 558 25.60 6.61 -11.46
N GLU A 559 25.77 7.91 -11.39
CA GLU A 559 26.13 8.59 -10.16
C GLU A 559 25.01 8.47 -9.09
N MET A 560 23.75 8.64 -9.51
CA MET A 560 22.59 8.37 -8.66
C MET A 560 22.58 6.93 -8.14
N LEU A 561 22.85 5.95 -9.01
CA LEU A 561 22.92 4.53 -8.63
C LEU A 561 24.02 4.27 -7.60
N ARG A 562 25.20 4.88 -7.77
CA ARG A 562 26.31 4.79 -6.81
C ARG A 562 25.87 5.32 -5.44
N MET A 563 25.37 6.57 -5.39
CA MET A 563 24.95 7.20 -4.12
C MET A 563 23.83 6.41 -3.44
N LEU A 564 22.82 5.96 -4.21
CA LEU A 564 21.73 5.17 -3.69
C LEU A 564 22.22 3.83 -3.13
N SER A 565 23.13 3.15 -3.87
CA SER A 565 23.70 1.88 -3.44
C SER A 565 24.50 2.02 -2.14
N ASP A 566 25.32 3.06 -2.02
CA ASP A 566 26.11 3.32 -0.82
C ASP A 566 25.21 3.66 0.38
N ALA A 567 24.16 4.45 0.17
CA ALA A 567 23.19 4.75 1.22
C ALA A 567 22.41 3.52 1.70
N ILE A 568 21.96 2.64 0.78
CA ILE A 568 21.31 1.37 1.13
C ILE A 568 22.23 0.50 1.98
N LYS A 569 23.50 0.35 1.55
CA LYS A 569 24.51 -0.41 2.29
C LYS A 569 24.79 0.19 3.66
N GLY A 570 24.80 1.52 3.77
CA GLY A 570 24.94 2.25 5.04
C GLY A 570 23.79 1.95 6.00
N VAL A 571 22.55 1.95 5.50
CA VAL A 571 21.39 1.54 6.30
C VAL A 571 21.49 0.08 6.74
N TYR A 572 21.88 -0.83 5.86
CA TYR A 572 22.11 -2.23 6.22
C TYR A 572 23.21 -2.41 7.28
N ALA A 573 24.32 -1.67 7.14
CA ALA A 573 25.41 -1.71 8.11
C ALA A 573 24.99 -1.20 9.50
N SER A 574 24.08 -0.21 9.57
CA SER A 574 23.63 0.41 10.82
C SER A 574 22.93 -0.56 11.78
N VAL A 575 22.43 -1.70 11.27
CA VAL A 575 21.87 -2.79 12.09
C VAL A 575 22.93 -3.32 13.07
N PHE A 576 24.18 -3.34 12.65
CA PHE A 576 25.30 -3.97 13.36
C PHE A 576 26.23 -2.98 14.04
N PHE A 577 25.88 -1.70 14.05
CA PHE A 577 26.66 -0.70 14.77
C PHE A 577 26.55 -0.87 16.29
N ARG A 578 27.49 -0.32 17.00
CA ARG A 578 27.61 -0.42 18.45
C ARG A 578 26.31 -0.06 19.18
N ASP A 579 25.70 1.05 18.81
CA ASP A 579 24.48 1.53 19.44
C ASP A 579 23.31 0.54 19.21
N SER A 580 23.20 -0.04 18.01
CA SER A 580 22.20 -1.07 17.68
C SER A 580 22.44 -2.36 18.44
N LYS A 581 23.68 -2.84 18.51
CA LYS A 581 24.07 -4.05 19.29
C LYS A 581 23.75 -3.87 20.77
N ALA A 582 24.10 -2.72 21.36
CA ALA A 582 23.82 -2.43 22.78
C ALA A 582 22.30 -2.40 23.06
N TYR A 583 21.52 -1.83 22.14
CA TYR A 583 20.06 -1.81 22.26
C TYR A 583 19.45 -3.22 22.20
N MET A 584 19.90 -4.05 21.28
CA MET A 584 19.45 -5.43 21.15
C MET A 584 19.74 -6.26 22.40
N GLN A 585 20.92 -6.09 22.98
CA GLN A 585 21.29 -6.77 24.23
C GLN A 585 20.37 -6.34 25.39
N ALA A 586 20.00 -5.07 25.45
CA ALA A 586 19.10 -4.55 26.49
C ALA A 586 17.65 -5.07 26.35
N THR A 587 17.24 -5.53 25.18
CA THR A 587 15.85 -5.92 24.86
C THR A 587 15.58 -7.41 24.78
N SER A 588 16.54 -8.27 25.12
CA SER A 588 16.47 -9.73 24.94
C SER A 588 16.17 -10.21 23.51
N ASN A 589 16.30 -9.34 22.51
CA ASN A 589 16.20 -9.70 21.10
C ASN A 589 17.54 -10.25 20.58
N VAL A 590 17.48 -11.13 19.60
CA VAL A 590 18.66 -11.77 18.99
C VAL A 590 19.03 -10.99 17.72
N ILE A 591 20.19 -10.35 17.71
CA ILE A 591 20.63 -9.46 16.64
C ILE A 591 20.76 -10.13 15.27
N ASP A 592 21.09 -11.43 15.23
CA ASP A 592 21.19 -12.19 13.98
C ASP A 592 19.82 -12.53 13.36
N GLN A 593 18.74 -12.31 14.10
CA GLN A 593 17.37 -12.46 13.62
C GLN A 593 16.75 -11.15 13.14
N GLU A 594 17.42 -10.01 13.38
CA GLU A 594 16.95 -8.71 12.90
C GLU A 594 17.16 -8.59 11.40
N LYS A 595 16.09 -8.28 10.69
CA LYS A 595 16.08 -8.10 9.24
C LYS A 595 15.66 -6.71 8.87
N MET A 596 16.38 -6.12 7.94
CA MET A 596 16.19 -4.74 7.52
C MET A 596 15.52 -4.64 6.15
N ALA A 597 14.34 -4.04 6.08
CA ALA A 597 13.82 -3.47 4.84
C ALA A 597 14.31 -2.04 4.70
N VAL A 598 14.41 -1.54 3.48
CA VAL A 598 14.85 -0.16 3.18
C VAL A 598 13.78 0.58 2.42
N ILE A 599 13.42 1.75 2.91
CA ILE A 599 12.46 2.64 2.26
C ILE A 599 13.22 3.65 1.40
N LEU A 600 12.94 3.65 0.11
CA LEU A 600 13.36 4.68 -0.85
C LEU A 600 12.19 5.65 -1.01
N GLN A 601 12.31 6.85 -0.46
CA GLN A 601 11.22 7.82 -0.42
C GLN A 601 11.65 9.15 -1.01
N GLN A 602 10.80 9.72 -1.83
CA GLN A 602 10.95 11.09 -2.32
C GLN A 602 11.04 12.06 -1.15
N VAL A 603 12.10 12.86 -1.09
CA VAL A 603 12.18 13.98 -0.13
C VAL A 603 11.20 15.05 -0.56
N VAL A 604 10.41 15.51 0.39
CA VAL A 604 9.42 16.57 0.19
C VAL A 604 10.10 17.92 0.34
N GLY A 605 9.86 18.82 -0.60
CA GLY A 605 10.42 20.16 -0.52
C GLY A 605 10.35 20.92 -1.85
N THR A 606 10.91 22.12 -1.81
CA THR A 606 11.11 22.99 -2.96
C THR A 606 12.59 23.30 -3.06
N GLN A 607 13.08 23.39 -4.28
CA GLN A 607 14.47 23.76 -4.54
C GLN A 607 14.63 25.27 -4.53
N TYR A 608 15.60 25.75 -3.76
CA TYR A 608 16.03 27.13 -3.68
C TYR A 608 17.53 27.21 -3.96
N GLY A 609 17.91 27.42 -5.21
CA GLY A 609 19.30 27.34 -5.64
C GLY A 609 19.89 25.96 -5.36
N ASP A 610 20.86 25.90 -4.47
CA ASP A 610 21.57 24.67 -4.06
C ASP A 610 20.97 24.01 -2.81
N ARG A 611 19.82 24.47 -2.34
CA ARG A 611 19.15 24.02 -1.12
C ARG A 611 17.80 23.38 -1.47
N PHE A 612 17.40 22.38 -0.68
CA PHE A 612 16.10 21.74 -0.85
C PHE A 612 15.44 21.51 0.51
N TYR A 613 14.23 22.05 0.70
CA TYR A 613 13.49 21.92 1.96
C TYR A 613 11.99 22.20 1.77
N PRO A 614 11.10 21.61 2.63
CA PRO A 614 9.68 21.88 2.64
C PRO A 614 9.35 23.22 3.27
N SER A 615 8.17 23.77 2.94
CA SER A 615 7.65 24.99 3.56
C SER A 615 7.34 24.78 5.04
N ILE A 616 6.77 23.61 5.38
CA ILE A 616 6.41 23.21 6.75
C ILE A 616 6.77 21.75 6.94
N SER A 617 7.33 21.40 8.08
CA SER A 617 7.38 20.06 8.62
C SER A 617 6.68 20.01 9.95
N GLY A 618 6.11 18.87 10.31
CA GLY A 618 5.44 18.76 11.59
C GLY A 618 5.35 17.33 12.11
N VAL A 619 5.09 17.24 13.41
CA VAL A 619 4.76 16.02 14.11
C VAL A 619 3.43 16.25 14.83
N ALA A 620 2.41 15.49 14.44
CA ALA A 620 1.07 15.55 15.03
C ALA A 620 0.86 14.35 15.94
N ARG A 621 0.29 14.59 17.13
CA ARG A 621 -0.09 13.57 18.11
C ARG A 621 -1.58 13.67 18.37
N SER A 622 -2.27 12.56 18.28
CA SER A 622 -3.72 12.51 18.53
C SER A 622 -4.08 12.55 20.03
N LEU A 623 -3.07 12.55 20.90
CA LEU A 623 -3.25 12.74 22.34
C LEU A 623 -2.35 13.89 22.81
N ASN A 624 -2.96 14.88 23.46
CA ASN A 624 -2.29 16.04 24.03
C ASN A 624 -2.04 15.79 25.53
N TYR A 625 -0.79 15.53 25.89
CA TYR A 625 -0.42 15.35 27.29
C TYR A 625 -0.36 16.64 28.12
N TYR A 626 -0.45 17.81 27.47
CA TYR A 626 -0.37 19.12 28.11
C TYR A 626 -1.36 20.09 27.45
N PRO A 627 -2.67 19.90 27.66
CA PRO A 627 -3.67 20.84 27.15
C PRO A 627 -3.51 22.21 27.80
N ILE A 628 -3.68 23.27 27.02
CA ILE A 628 -3.54 24.68 27.44
C ILE A 628 -4.92 25.36 27.31
N GLY A 629 -5.36 26.06 28.33
CA GLY A 629 -6.67 26.74 28.32
C GLY A 629 -7.82 25.75 28.07
N ASP A 630 -8.58 25.99 27.00
CA ASP A 630 -9.76 25.20 26.64
C ASP A 630 -9.44 23.89 25.87
N GLU A 631 -8.17 23.62 25.60
CA GLU A 631 -7.74 22.40 24.89
C GLU A 631 -8.03 21.14 25.69
N LYS A 632 -8.52 20.11 25.02
CA LYS A 632 -8.73 18.76 25.58
C LYS A 632 -7.61 17.80 25.19
N ALA A 633 -7.38 16.79 26.00
CA ALA A 633 -6.35 15.81 25.75
C ALA A 633 -6.58 15.04 24.41
N GLU A 634 -7.84 14.75 24.08
CA GLU A 634 -8.25 14.03 22.87
C GLU A 634 -8.20 14.86 21.59
N GLU A 635 -8.03 16.16 21.68
CA GLU A 635 -7.89 17.05 20.51
C GLU A 635 -6.49 17.03 19.90
N GLY A 636 -5.55 16.39 20.59
CA GLY A 636 -4.20 16.24 20.12
C GLY A 636 -3.37 17.51 20.14
N THR A 637 -2.17 17.41 19.62
CA THR A 637 -1.23 18.54 19.51
C THR A 637 -0.32 18.37 18.32
N VAL A 638 0.20 19.45 17.78
CA VAL A 638 1.09 19.46 16.62
C VAL A 638 2.28 20.37 16.87
N SER A 639 3.48 19.89 16.54
CA SER A 639 4.71 20.69 16.50
C SER A 639 4.99 21.05 15.05
N LEU A 640 5.13 22.34 14.75
CA LEU A 640 5.38 22.88 13.42
C LEU A 640 6.78 23.51 13.33
N ALA A 641 7.45 23.31 12.21
CA ALA A 641 8.72 23.95 11.90
C ALA A 641 8.87 24.21 10.40
N LEU A 642 9.67 25.22 10.04
CA LEU A 642 10.20 25.46 8.70
C LEU A 642 11.34 24.47 8.42
N GLY A 643 11.44 23.97 7.20
CA GLY A 643 12.54 23.14 6.75
C GLY A 643 12.32 21.64 7.02
N LEU A 644 13.39 20.85 6.97
CA LEU A 644 13.32 19.40 7.13
C LEU A 644 12.95 19.00 8.56
N GLY A 645 12.11 17.97 8.69
CA GLY A 645 11.57 17.46 9.96
C GLY A 645 12.63 17.00 10.99
N LYS A 646 13.86 16.74 10.56
CA LYS A 646 14.97 16.45 11.47
C LYS A 646 15.15 17.56 12.53
N TYR A 647 14.83 18.81 12.21
CA TYR A 647 14.88 19.92 13.17
C TYR A 647 13.95 19.69 14.37
N ILE A 648 12.77 19.10 14.15
CA ILE A 648 11.81 18.76 15.22
C ILE A 648 12.35 17.60 16.04
N VAL A 649 12.87 16.57 15.36
CA VAL A 649 13.42 15.36 16.02
C VAL A 649 14.63 15.70 16.90
N ASP A 650 15.49 16.59 16.44
CA ASP A 650 16.67 17.06 17.19
C ASP A 650 16.31 18.02 18.36
N GLY A 651 15.01 18.26 18.60
CA GLY A 651 14.53 19.08 19.70
C GLY A 651 14.67 20.60 19.47
N GLY A 652 14.69 21.05 18.23
CA GLY A 652 14.69 22.46 17.87
C GLY A 652 13.42 23.19 18.35
N LEU A 653 13.49 24.53 18.37
CA LEU A 653 12.33 25.36 18.73
C LEU A 653 11.23 25.23 17.67
N THR A 654 10.10 24.61 18.04
CA THR A 654 8.95 24.38 17.17
C THR A 654 7.74 25.17 17.67
N LEU A 655 6.83 25.56 16.78
CA LEU A 655 5.56 26.11 17.18
C LEU A 655 4.61 24.98 17.56
N ARG A 656 4.09 25.00 18.80
CA ARG A 656 3.10 24.05 19.28
C ARG A 656 1.69 24.60 19.04
N VAL A 657 0.82 23.82 18.42
CA VAL A 657 -0.56 24.19 18.14
C VAL A 657 -1.53 23.02 18.37
N CYS A 658 -2.70 23.30 18.90
CA CYS A 658 -3.83 22.38 18.86
C CYS A 658 -4.64 22.60 17.57
N PRO A 659 -4.86 21.59 16.71
CA PRO A 659 -5.58 21.77 15.45
C PRO A 659 -7.03 22.25 15.62
N TYR A 660 -7.64 21.99 16.76
CA TYR A 660 -9.01 22.45 17.10
C TYR A 660 -9.04 23.91 17.61
N HIS A 661 -7.89 24.42 18.09
CA HIS A 661 -7.73 25.77 18.58
C HIS A 661 -6.56 26.51 17.89
N PRO A 662 -6.55 26.62 16.54
CA PRO A 662 -5.38 27.11 15.79
C PRO A 662 -5.03 28.57 16.08
N ASN A 663 -5.93 29.34 16.67
CA ASN A 663 -5.72 30.74 17.06
C ASN A 663 -5.11 30.88 18.47
N GLN A 664 -5.06 29.82 19.25
CA GLN A 664 -4.55 29.80 20.62
C GLN A 664 -3.11 29.24 20.64
N VAL A 665 -2.14 30.04 20.23
CA VAL A 665 -0.73 29.66 20.23
C VAL A 665 0.02 30.40 21.32
N LEU A 666 0.41 29.69 22.38
CA LEU A 666 1.08 30.28 23.55
C LEU A 666 2.36 31.03 23.18
N GLN A 667 3.17 30.46 22.30
CA GLN A 667 4.46 31.05 21.89
C GLN A 667 4.33 32.37 21.13
N THR A 668 3.16 32.69 20.60
CA THR A 668 2.89 33.95 19.87
C THR A 668 1.90 34.86 20.62
N SER A 669 1.50 34.51 21.85
CA SER A 669 0.55 35.29 22.66
C SER A 669 1.10 36.63 23.11
N GLU A 670 2.41 36.72 23.32
CA GLU A 670 3.12 37.94 23.71
C GLU A 670 4.34 38.15 22.79
N MET A 671 4.62 39.40 22.45
CA MET A 671 5.71 39.76 21.54
C MET A 671 7.07 39.25 22.03
N GLU A 672 7.37 39.43 23.32
CA GLU A 672 8.67 39.02 23.89
C GLU A 672 8.86 37.51 23.84
N ILE A 673 7.80 36.77 24.10
CA ILE A 673 7.80 35.30 24.01
C ILE A 673 8.00 34.90 22.55
N ALA A 674 7.28 35.51 21.62
CA ALA A 674 7.38 35.20 20.19
C ALA A 674 8.79 35.44 19.64
N LEU A 675 9.45 36.50 20.05
CA LEU A 675 10.82 36.80 19.64
C LEU A 675 11.86 35.82 20.20
N ARG A 676 11.60 35.19 21.33
CA ARG A 676 12.51 34.28 22.03
C ARG A 676 12.24 32.83 21.70
N GLU A 677 10.95 32.41 21.62
CA GLU A 677 10.55 31.01 21.61
C GLU A 677 10.03 30.52 20.24
N THR A 678 10.24 31.30 19.20
CA THR A 678 10.00 30.85 17.82
C THR A 678 11.28 30.41 17.14
N GLN A 679 11.13 29.64 16.08
CA GLN A 679 12.21 29.05 15.32
C GLN A 679 13.19 30.09 14.77
N THR A 680 14.49 29.89 14.99
CA THR A 680 15.58 30.77 14.52
C THR A 680 16.48 30.14 13.48
N GLN A 681 16.48 28.80 13.40
CA GLN A 681 17.28 28.00 12.47
C GLN A 681 16.41 26.91 11.85
N PHE A 682 16.83 26.37 10.73
CA PHE A 682 16.16 25.23 10.07
C PHE A 682 17.17 24.33 9.38
N TYR A 683 16.75 23.11 9.03
CA TYR A 683 17.55 22.21 8.20
C TYR A 683 17.09 22.24 6.74
N ALA A 684 18.07 22.27 5.84
CA ALA A 684 17.93 22.11 4.39
C ALA A 684 18.87 21.01 3.89
N LEU A 685 18.52 20.32 2.83
CA LEU A 685 19.41 19.41 2.12
C LEU A 685 20.34 20.20 1.20
N ASP A 686 21.64 19.91 1.25
CA ASP A 686 22.65 20.43 0.33
C ASP A 686 22.64 19.63 -0.99
N LEU A 687 22.26 20.27 -2.09
CA LEU A 687 22.23 19.64 -3.40
C LEU A 687 23.59 19.52 -4.08
N LYS A 688 24.61 20.23 -3.57
CA LYS A 688 26.00 20.17 -4.08
C LYS A 688 26.80 19.01 -3.49
N ASN A 689 26.40 18.54 -2.31
CA ASN A 689 27.11 17.47 -1.64
C ASN A 689 26.72 16.11 -2.22
N THR A 690 27.51 15.61 -3.16
CA THR A 690 27.27 14.33 -3.86
C THR A 690 27.80 13.11 -3.09
N GLY A 691 28.25 13.28 -1.85
CA GLY A 691 28.67 12.18 -0.98
C GLY A 691 29.86 11.37 -1.48
N HIS A 692 30.87 12.03 -2.08
CA HIS A 692 32.09 11.33 -2.50
C HIS A 692 32.80 10.60 -1.35
N ASN A 693 32.60 11.09 -0.11
CA ASN A 693 33.06 10.44 1.13
C ASN A 693 31.83 10.08 1.97
N PHE A 694 31.23 8.94 1.71
CA PHE A 694 30.11 8.45 2.50
C PHE A 694 30.53 8.27 3.97
N SER A 695 29.72 8.78 4.91
CA SER A 695 30.07 8.92 6.32
C SER A 695 29.13 8.11 7.22
N LEU A 696 29.61 7.76 8.41
CA LEU A 696 28.80 7.26 9.52
C LEU A 696 27.74 8.28 9.98
N ASP A 697 28.04 9.57 9.83
CA ASP A 697 27.10 10.65 10.09
C ASP A 697 26.04 10.69 8.98
N ASP A 698 24.83 10.33 9.29
CA ASP A 698 23.69 10.32 8.37
C ASP A 698 23.19 11.73 8.01
N GLY A 699 23.64 12.76 8.74
CA GLY A 699 23.39 14.17 8.47
C GLY A 699 24.47 14.90 7.66
N PHE A 700 25.44 14.19 7.07
CA PHE A 700 26.62 14.77 6.42
C PHE A 700 26.33 15.79 5.29
N ASN A 701 25.14 15.72 4.68
CA ASN A 701 24.69 16.62 3.61
C ASN A 701 23.53 17.52 4.03
N LEU A 702 23.28 17.66 5.33
CA LEU A 702 22.29 18.59 5.86
C LEU A 702 22.94 19.90 6.28
N LEU A 703 22.32 21.00 5.88
CA LEU A 703 22.72 22.35 6.24
C LEU A 703 21.83 22.86 7.38
N LYS A 704 22.42 23.27 8.50
CA LYS A 704 21.73 24.01 9.56
C LYS A 704 21.87 25.49 9.30
N LEU A 705 20.81 26.15 8.91
CA LEU A 705 20.78 27.52 8.40
C LEU A 705 19.94 28.43 9.29
N PRO A 706 20.28 29.72 9.43
CA PRO A 706 19.40 30.69 10.08
C PRO A 706 18.17 31.00 9.22
N VAL A 707 17.05 31.33 9.84
CA VAL A 707 15.76 31.68 9.15
C VAL A 707 15.93 32.80 8.13
N LYS A 708 16.91 33.69 8.30
CA LYS A 708 17.25 34.75 7.34
C LYS A 708 17.57 34.18 5.94
N GLU A 709 18.15 32.99 5.84
CA GLU A 709 18.45 32.38 4.55
C GLU A 709 17.15 31.96 3.83
N ALA A 710 16.12 31.50 4.54
CA ALA A 710 14.82 31.20 3.97
C ALA A 710 14.05 32.50 3.55
N ASP A 711 14.31 33.62 4.21
CA ASP A 711 13.83 34.93 3.77
C ASP A 711 14.47 35.34 2.43
N ASN A 712 15.81 35.16 2.31
CA ASN A 712 16.52 35.38 1.06
C ASN A 712 16.03 34.48 -0.09
N ASP A 713 15.63 33.23 0.21
CA ASP A 713 15.04 32.30 -0.74
C ASP A 713 13.57 32.65 -1.12
N GLY A 714 12.94 33.62 -0.41
CA GLY A 714 11.53 33.98 -0.59
C GLY A 714 10.56 32.92 -0.06
N ALA A 715 11.01 31.98 0.76
CA ALA A 715 10.22 30.84 1.23
C ALA A 715 9.24 31.18 2.36
N LEU A 716 9.34 32.37 2.97
CA LEU A 716 8.63 32.70 4.20
C LEU A 716 7.21 33.25 4.02
N THR A 717 6.76 33.52 2.81
CA THR A 717 5.54 34.30 2.48
C THR A 717 4.30 33.87 3.25
N PHE A 718 4.09 32.57 3.44
CA PHE A 718 2.88 32.04 4.10
C PHE A 718 3.11 31.57 5.54
N ILE A 719 4.36 31.59 6.04
CA ILE A 719 4.69 30.97 7.32
C ILE A 719 5.29 31.92 8.33
N ALA A 720 5.64 33.15 7.91
CA ALA A 720 6.25 34.10 8.83
C ALA A 720 5.43 35.40 8.96
N SER A 721 5.63 36.04 10.08
CA SER A 721 5.21 37.40 10.40
C SER A 721 6.43 38.31 10.48
N THR A 722 6.24 39.62 10.40
CA THR A 722 7.33 40.59 10.49
C THR A 722 7.21 41.38 11.81
N TYR A 723 8.26 41.40 12.60
CA TYR A 723 8.39 42.24 13.78
C TYR A 723 8.78 43.66 13.36
N ASP A 724 7.94 44.61 13.72
CA ASP A 724 8.17 46.04 13.53
C ASP A 724 8.79 46.62 14.81
N PRO A 725 10.08 47.04 14.83
CA PRO A 725 10.74 47.53 16.04
C PRO A 725 10.27 48.95 16.41
N TYR A 726 9.67 49.71 15.50
CA TYR A 726 9.17 51.08 15.77
C TYR A 726 7.84 51.04 16.50
N ASP A 727 6.92 50.24 16.00
CA ASP A 727 5.59 50.09 16.61
C ASP A 727 5.58 49.02 17.73
N MET A 728 6.66 48.24 17.89
CA MET A 728 6.80 47.14 18.84
C MET A 728 5.66 46.10 18.70
N ILE A 729 5.32 45.76 17.47
CA ILE A 729 4.27 44.78 17.15
C ILE A 729 4.76 43.75 16.13
N ILE A 730 4.13 42.58 16.14
CA ILE A 730 4.31 41.57 15.11
C ILE A 730 3.13 41.67 14.16
N ARG A 731 3.39 41.89 12.87
CA ARG A 731 2.38 41.94 11.81
C ARG A 731 2.44 40.68 10.98
N ASP A 732 1.29 40.06 10.74
CA ASP A 732 1.22 38.87 9.91
C ASP A 732 1.59 39.17 8.45
N GLY A 733 2.46 38.33 7.90
CA GLY A 733 2.98 38.41 6.55
C GLY A 733 4.38 39.03 6.49
N ILE A 734 4.89 39.15 5.25
CA ILE A 734 6.26 39.63 4.96
C ILE A 734 6.21 41.10 4.55
N TYR A 735 6.80 41.93 5.35
CA TYR A 735 6.96 43.35 5.09
C TYR A 735 8.45 43.73 4.96
N PRO A 736 8.80 44.78 4.19
CA PRO A 736 10.19 45.24 4.08
C PRO A 736 10.72 45.71 5.43
N GLY A 737 11.95 45.32 5.74
CA GLY A 737 12.58 45.63 7.04
C GLY A 737 12.05 44.70 8.17
N GLY A 738 12.51 44.97 9.39
CA GLY A 738 12.11 44.17 10.57
C GLY A 738 12.60 42.72 10.57
N ARG A 739 12.52 42.08 11.74
CA ARG A 739 12.90 40.66 11.91
C ARG A 739 11.75 39.77 11.52
N LYS A 740 12.04 38.70 10.74
CA LYS A 740 11.04 37.66 10.41
C LYS A 740 10.92 36.68 11.58
N VAL A 741 9.68 36.37 11.94
CA VAL A 741 9.31 35.51 13.04
C VAL A 741 8.43 34.39 12.49
N ILE A 742 8.77 33.15 12.75
CA ILE A 742 8.02 31.98 12.23
C ILE A 742 6.77 31.76 13.11
N THR A 743 5.65 32.24 12.68
CA THR A 743 4.36 32.18 13.42
C THR A 743 3.35 31.27 12.81
N PHE A 744 3.49 30.91 11.53
CA PHE A 744 2.49 30.18 10.73
C PHE A 744 1.10 30.84 10.73
N ALA A 745 0.97 32.11 11.11
CA ALA A 745 -0.31 32.82 11.26
C ALA A 745 -1.16 32.78 10.00
N ASN A 746 -0.56 32.98 8.82
CA ASN A 746 -1.31 32.93 7.55
C ASN A 746 -1.96 31.55 7.27
N VAL A 747 -1.35 30.48 7.74
CA VAL A 747 -1.87 29.10 7.58
C VAL A 747 -2.84 28.75 8.70
N LEU A 748 -2.57 29.19 9.94
CA LEU A 748 -3.35 28.82 11.12
C LEU A 748 -4.60 29.70 11.31
N GLN A 749 -4.48 31.00 11.02
CA GLN A 749 -5.51 32.01 11.33
C GLN A 749 -6.23 32.53 10.08
N HIS A 750 -5.51 32.62 8.95
CA HIS A 750 -6.03 33.21 7.71
C HIS A 750 -6.37 32.18 6.63
N ASP A 751 -6.29 30.88 6.95
CA ASP A 751 -6.72 29.75 6.11
C ASP A 751 -6.18 29.77 4.67
N VAL A 752 -4.95 30.28 4.48
CA VAL A 752 -4.28 30.25 3.17
C VAL A 752 -4.07 28.81 2.66
N PHE A 753 -3.91 27.90 3.59
CA PHE A 753 -3.85 26.46 3.39
C PHE A 753 -4.60 25.77 4.54
N PRO A 754 -5.50 24.80 4.28
CA PRO A 754 -6.40 24.25 5.30
C PRO A 754 -5.69 23.28 6.25
N LEU A 755 -4.50 23.63 6.75
CA LEU A 755 -3.66 22.79 7.58
C LEU A 755 -4.36 22.28 8.85
N PRO A 756 -5.06 23.14 9.65
CA PRO A 756 -5.72 22.67 10.87
C PRO A 756 -6.76 21.59 10.57
N ARG A 757 -7.57 21.76 9.52
CA ARG A 757 -8.61 20.82 9.15
C ARG A 757 -8.05 19.50 8.65
N ILE A 758 -6.98 19.53 7.83
CA ILE A 758 -6.28 18.31 7.38
C ILE A 758 -5.73 17.55 8.60
N LEU A 759 -5.10 18.25 9.55
CA LEU A 759 -4.54 17.65 10.76
C LEU A 759 -5.60 16.99 11.64
N GLN A 760 -6.78 17.63 11.82
CA GLN A 760 -7.91 17.03 12.51
C GLN A 760 -8.31 15.70 11.88
N LEU A 761 -8.54 15.67 10.56
CA LEU A 761 -8.93 14.46 9.84
C LEU A 761 -7.87 13.35 9.92
N VAL A 762 -6.60 13.71 9.73
CA VAL A 762 -5.49 12.75 9.77
C VAL A 762 -5.34 12.13 11.17
N GLN A 763 -5.47 12.91 12.22
CA GLN A 763 -5.42 12.41 13.60
C GLN A 763 -6.64 11.55 13.93
N GLU A 764 -7.84 11.98 13.55
CA GLU A 764 -9.10 11.27 13.77
C GLU A 764 -9.10 9.90 13.07
N TYR A 765 -8.83 9.87 11.74
CA TYR A 765 -8.79 8.62 10.98
C TYR A 765 -7.61 7.73 11.39
N GLY A 766 -6.43 8.30 11.62
CA GLY A 766 -5.27 7.56 12.10
C GLY A 766 -5.56 6.84 13.42
N GLN A 767 -6.14 7.55 14.38
CA GLN A 767 -6.50 6.99 15.70
C GLN A 767 -7.64 5.98 15.59
N SER A 768 -8.70 6.28 14.84
CA SER A 768 -9.86 5.38 14.71
C SER A 768 -9.50 4.06 14.03
N GLU A 769 -8.72 4.10 12.96
CA GLU A 769 -8.32 2.90 12.24
C GLU A 769 -7.23 2.09 12.96
N MET A 770 -6.28 2.74 13.64
CA MET A 770 -5.31 2.05 14.51
C MET A 770 -5.88 1.63 15.86
N ARG A 771 -7.06 2.18 16.24
CA ARG A 771 -7.71 1.98 17.55
C ARG A 771 -6.81 2.32 18.74
N ARG A 772 -5.88 3.25 18.56
CA ARG A 772 -4.91 3.74 19.56
C ARG A 772 -4.54 5.19 19.24
N PRO A 773 -4.08 5.96 20.22
CA PRO A 773 -3.46 7.24 19.95
C PRO A 773 -2.27 7.07 18.99
N VAL A 774 -2.13 8.03 18.07
CA VAL A 774 -1.12 7.97 17.00
C VAL A 774 -0.24 9.21 17.00
N GLU A 775 1.00 8.99 16.56
CA GLU A 775 1.93 10.04 16.18
C GLU A 775 2.16 9.99 14.68
N ILE A 776 2.09 11.14 14.02
CA ILE A 776 2.14 11.27 12.57
C ILE A 776 3.17 12.33 12.18
N GLU A 777 4.14 11.93 11.38
CA GLU A 777 5.10 12.85 10.78
C GLU A 777 4.58 13.31 9.41
N PHE A 778 4.70 14.59 9.11
CA PHE A 778 4.24 15.16 7.86
C PHE A 778 5.13 16.31 7.38
N ALA A 779 4.98 16.63 6.08
CA ALA A 779 5.58 17.82 5.49
C ALA A 779 4.60 18.46 4.51
N VAL A 780 4.73 19.78 4.31
CA VAL A 780 3.88 20.55 3.40
C VAL A 780 4.75 21.36 2.45
N THR A 781 4.41 21.32 1.17
CA THR A 781 4.91 22.25 0.17
C THR A 781 3.81 23.23 -0.21
N LEU A 782 4.11 24.51 -0.15
CA LEU A 782 3.17 25.59 -0.51
C LEU A 782 3.59 26.24 -1.82
N ASN A 783 2.66 26.38 -2.75
CA ASN A 783 2.88 27.08 -4.00
C ASN A 783 2.32 28.50 -3.90
N GLN A 784 3.22 29.47 -3.85
CA GLN A 784 2.85 30.88 -3.68
C GLN A 784 2.05 31.45 -4.86
N GLN A 785 2.37 31.02 -6.09
CA GLN A 785 1.72 31.54 -7.30
C GLN A 785 0.28 31.03 -7.45
N LYS A 786 0.05 29.75 -7.11
CA LYS A 786 -1.27 29.10 -7.27
C LYS A 786 -2.10 29.16 -6.00
N LYS A 787 -1.57 29.63 -4.88
CA LYS A 787 -2.20 29.61 -3.54
C LYS A 787 -2.77 28.24 -3.20
N ASN A 788 -2.01 27.18 -3.49
CA ASN A 788 -2.34 25.82 -3.15
C ASN A 788 -1.12 25.13 -2.54
N GLY A 789 -1.30 23.91 -2.03
CA GLY A 789 -0.21 23.14 -1.45
C GLY A 789 -0.47 21.64 -1.46
N THR A 790 0.56 20.90 -1.11
CA THR A 790 0.46 19.46 -0.92
C THR A 790 0.90 19.10 0.48
N PHE A 791 0.04 18.38 1.18
CA PHE A 791 0.30 17.80 2.49
C PHE A 791 0.77 16.37 2.30
N TYR A 792 1.96 16.07 2.77
CA TYR A 792 2.59 14.76 2.65
C TYR A 792 2.65 14.07 4.01
N LEU A 793 2.07 12.89 4.12
CA LEU A 793 2.20 12.01 5.27
C LEU A 793 3.48 11.18 5.13
N LEU A 794 4.39 11.31 6.10
CA LEU A 794 5.72 10.71 6.04
C LEU A 794 5.84 9.44 6.88
N GLN A 795 5.12 9.36 7.99
CA GLN A 795 5.10 8.22 8.90
C GLN A 795 3.88 8.28 9.82
N ILE A 796 3.35 7.14 10.21
CA ILE A 796 2.40 6.99 11.32
C ILE A 796 2.87 5.86 12.22
N ARG A 797 2.73 6.07 13.51
CA ARG A 797 3.02 5.05 14.53
C ARG A 797 2.05 5.16 15.71
N PRO A 798 1.72 4.06 16.38
CA PRO A 798 0.97 4.14 17.61
C PRO A 798 1.81 4.83 18.69
N MET A 799 1.16 5.69 19.48
CA MET A 799 1.74 6.18 20.73
C MET A 799 1.71 5.06 21.77
N VAL A 800 2.75 4.97 22.58
CA VAL A 800 2.80 3.98 23.65
C VAL A 800 1.79 4.36 24.73
N ASP A 801 0.79 3.52 24.91
CA ASP A 801 -0.24 3.70 25.94
C ASP A 801 0.23 3.02 27.24
N VAL A 802 0.55 3.80 28.23
CA VAL A 802 0.96 3.30 29.55
C VAL A 802 -0.30 2.94 30.33
N LYS A 803 -0.69 1.66 30.27
CA LYS A 803 -1.84 1.16 31.03
C LYS A 803 -1.37 0.60 32.38
N ALA A 804 -1.71 1.25 33.48
CA ALA A 804 -2.00 0.60 34.74
C ALA A 804 -2.65 1.57 35.74
N ASN A 805 -3.56 1.10 36.55
CA ASN A 805 -4.27 1.90 37.55
C ASN A 805 -3.47 1.92 38.85
N LEU A 806 -2.99 3.08 39.24
CA LEU A 806 -2.60 3.32 40.64
C LEU A 806 -3.87 3.61 41.46
N GLU A 807 -4.15 2.77 42.43
CA GLU A 807 -5.33 2.94 43.31
C GLU A 807 -5.14 4.09 44.32
N GLU A 808 -3.90 4.54 44.57
CA GLU A 808 -3.61 5.62 45.54
C GLU A 808 -3.54 6.99 44.87
N ASP A 809 -4.12 7.99 45.52
CA ASP A 809 -4.01 9.39 45.10
C ASP A 809 -2.64 9.96 45.50
N LEU A 810 -1.72 10.07 44.55
CA LEU A 810 -0.34 10.58 44.73
C LEU A 810 -0.32 12.03 45.26
N ASN A 811 -1.43 12.77 45.20
CA ASN A 811 -1.54 14.12 45.77
C ASN A 811 -1.61 14.12 47.29
N LEU A 812 -1.97 13.01 47.93
CA LEU A 812 -2.10 12.88 49.39
C LEU A 812 -0.77 12.56 50.08
N ILE A 813 0.31 12.34 49.34
CA ILE A 813 1.64 12.05 49.89
C ILE A 813 2.21 13.35 50.49
N LYS A 814 2.68 13.28 51.75
CA LYS A 814 3.28 14.43 52.44
C LYS A 814 4.60 14.83 51.80
N ASP A 815 4.81 16.12 51.61
CA ASP A 815 6.01 16.65 50.98
C ASP A 815 7.32 16.34 51.76
N GLU A 816 7.22 16.04 53.07
CA GLU A 816 8.32 15.67 53.97
C GLU A 816 8.96 14.31 53.60
N ASP A 817 8.11 13.39 53.07
CA ASP A 817 8.51 12.02 52.73
C ASP A 817 9.01 11.92 51.24
N VAL A 818 9.08 13.05 50.53
CA VAL A 818 9.32 13.08 49.10
C VAL A 818 10.71 13.59 48.78
N LEU A 819 11.49 12.79 48.04
CA LEU A 819 12.74 13.24 47.44
C LEU A 819 12.51 14.04 46.14
N LEU A 820 11.62 13.51 45.26
CA LEU A 820 11.27 14.14 43.99
C LEU A 820 9.76 14.02 43.76
N LYS A 821 9.11 15.11 43.37
CA LYS A 821 7.71 15.13 42.93
C LYS A 821 7.58 15.95 41.67
N SER A 822 6.99 15.37 40.67
CA SER A 822 6.76 16.01 39.38
C SER A 822 5.27 16.05 39.08
N ASN A 823 4.77 17.21 38.65
CA ASN A 823 3.44 17.40 38.10
C ASN A 823 3.42 17.17 36.61
N ASN A 824 4.57 16.87 36.02
CA ASN A 824 4.80 16.59 34.60
C ASN A 824 5.65 15.33 34.45
N SER A 825 5.08 14.19 34.85
CA SER A 825 5.75 12.90 34.75
C SER A 825 5.20 12.05 33.60
N LEU A 826 6.09 11.24 33.05
CA LEU A 826 5.75 10.16 32.13
C LEU A 826 6.27 8.86 32.73
N GLY A 827 5.61 7.80 32.38
CA GLY A 827 5.81 6.51 32.99
C GLY A 827 4.62 6.13 33.85
N HIS A 828 4.51 4.84 34.12
CA HIS A 828 3.41 4.32 34.93
C HIS A 828 3.86 3.08 35.67
N GLY A 829 3.54 2.97 36.93
CA GLY A 829 3.83 1.83 37.79
C GLY A 829 4.51 2.22 39.09
N ILE A 830 4.95 1.20 39.79
CA ILE A 830 5.65 1.30 41.07
C ILE A 830 7.01 0.58 40.91
N MET A 831 8.09 1.21 41.40
CA MET A 831 9.42 0.60 41.48
C MET A 831 9.90 0.74 42.93
N GLU A 832 10.40 -0.36 43.51
CA GLU A 832 10.83 -0.44 44.90
C GLU A 832 12.24 -1.04 45.08
N ASP A 833 13.01 -1.07 44.00
CA ASP A 833 14.31 -1.74 43.95
C ASP A 833 15.51 -0.79 43.75
N ILE A 834 15.25 0.53 43.68
CA ILE A 834 16.28 1.53 43.37
C ILE A 834 16.83 2.15 44.62
N GLN A 835 18.14 2.05 44.86
CA GLN A 835 18.84 2.69 46.00
C GLN A 835 19.75 3.84 45.56
N ASP A 836 20.10 3.91 44.30
CA ASP A 836 21.17 4.77 43.80
C ASP A 836 20.61 5.98 43.07
N VAL A 837 21.18 7.14 43.32
CA VAL A 837 20.87 8.39 42.63
C VAL A 837 22.14 8.98 42.10
N ILE A 838 22.17 9.26 40.79
CA ILE A 838 23.25 10.02 40.13
C ILE A 838 22.68 11.38 39.76
N TYR A 839 23.34 12.44 40.20
CA TYR A 839 22.86 13.78 39.88
C TYR A 839 24.02 14.70 39.46
N VAL A 840 23.64 15.66 38.58
CA VAL A 840 24.55 16.71 38.12
C VAL A 840 24.64 17.83 39.18
N LYS A 841 25.84 18.20 39.57
CA LYS A 841 26.06 19.30 40.53
C LYS A 841 25.68 20.63 39.87
N THR A 842 24.87 21.43 40.57
CA THR A 842 24.38 22.71 40.04
C THR A 842 25.37 23.86 40.25
N ASP A 843 26.29 23.70 41.23
CA ASP A 843 27.33 24.71 41.54
C ASP A 843 28.33 24.78 40.38
N GLY A 844 28.39 25.94 39.70
CA GLY A 844 29.26 26.16 38.57
C GLY A 844 28.82 25.47 37.26
N TYR A 845 27.58 24.99 37.21
CA TYR A 845 27.04 24.40 35.97
C TYR A 845 26.97 25.45 34.85
N THR A 846 27.45 25.06 33.66
CA THR A 846 27.28 25.80 32.40
C THR A 846 26.99 24.81 31.28
N ALA A 847 26.15 25.20 30.32
CA ALA A 847 25.78 24.36 29.20
C ALA A 847 26.98 23.90 28.34
N SER A 848 28.09 24.65 28.36
CA SER A 848 29.32 24.26 27.67
C SER A 848 29.96 22.97 28.21
N ASN A 849 29.61 22.58 29.45
CA ASN A 849 30.10 21.35 30.07
C ASN A 849 29.27 20.10 29.75
N ASN A 850 28.10 20.24 29.09
CA ASN A 850 27.18 19.14 28.80
C ASN A 850 27.83 17.96 28.08
N PRO A 851 28.70 18.11 27.09
CA PRO A 851 29.38 16.97 26.47
C PRO A 851 30.29 16.18 27.45
N THR A 852 30.96 16.89 28.35
CA THR A 852 31.78 16.25 29.40
C THR A 852 30.94 15.52 30.42
N ILE A 853 29.82 16.12 30.84
CA ILE A 853 28.85 15.50 31.74
C ILE A 853 28.30 14.22 31.13
N ALA A 854 27.94 14.22 29.85
CA ALA A 854 27.48 13.04 29.13
C ALA A 854 28.49 11.88 29.16
N TYR A 855 29.79 12.21 28.99
CA TYR A 855 30.86 11.21 29.05
C TYR A 855 31.05 10.65 30.47
N GLU A 856 31.01 11.51 31.51
CA GLU A 856 31.11 11.04 32.89
C GLU A 856 29.96 10.12 33.28
N ILE A 857 28.74 10.46 32.85
CA ILE A 857 27.54 9.61 33.07
C ILE A 857 27.67 8.27 32.37
N GLU A 858 28.13 8.23 31.11
CA GLU A 858 28.36 6.98 30.39
C GLU A 858 29.31 6.06 31.16
N LYS A 859 30.39 6.61 31.72
CA LYS A 859 31.34 5.83 32.51
C LYS A 859 30.72 5.24 33.77
N MET A 860 29.86 6.00 34.47
CA MET A 860 29.11 5.48 35.63
C MET A 860 28.05 4.44 35.20
N ASN A 861 27.33 4.68 34.14
CA ASN A 861 26.31 3.76 33.64
C ASN A 861 26.88 2.35 33.35
N ARG A 862 28.05 2.27 32.75
CA ARG A 862 28.73 0.98 32.50
C ARG A 862 28.93 0.18 33.79
N LYS A 863 29.31 0.82 34.88
CA LYS A 863 29.49 0.13 36.19
C LYS A 863 28.16 -0.45 36.68
N PHE A 864 27.05 0.30 36.51
CA PHE A 864 25.73 -0.17 36.91
C PHE A 864 25.26 -1.35 36.04
N LEU A 865 25.56 -1.32 34.74
CA LEU A 865 25.28 -2.44 33.85
C LEU A 865 26.07 -3.70 34.24
N ASP A 866 27.36 -3.56 34.54
CA ASP A 866 28.23 -4.66 34.97
C ASP A 866 27.76 -5.27 36.30
N GLU A 867 27.18 -4.45 37.20
CA GLU A 867 26.65 -4.86 38.49
C GLU A 867 25.17 -5.33 38.40
N GLY A 868 24.50 -5.16 37.28
CA GLY A 868 23.06 -5.46 37.12
C GLY A 868 22.16 -4.60 38.00
N LYS A 869 22.57 -3.38 38.32
CA LYS A 869 21.85 -2.41 39.17
C LYS A 869 21.26 -1.26 38.38
N HIS A 870 20.31 -0.58 39.02
CA HIS A 870 19.61 0.56 38.47
C HIS A 870 19.78 1.81 39.33
N TYR A 871 19.56 2.97 38.70
CA TYR A 871 19.69 4.24 39.40
C TYR A 871 18.65 5.27 38.92
N ILE A 872 18.49 6.33 39.71
CA ILE A 872 17.74 7.55 39.33
C ILE A 872 18.76 8.58 38.81
N LEU A 873 18.51 9.13 37.62
CA LEU A 873 19.36 10.17 37.00
C LEU A 873 18.69 11.54 37.12
N VAL A 874 19.37 12.50 37.72
CA VAL A 874 18.87 13.87 37.85
C VAL A 874 19.86 14.85 37.23
N GLY A 875 19.38 15.80 36.43
CA GLY A 875 20.24 16.82 35.87
C GLY A 875 19.52 18.03 35.33
N PRO A 876 20.25 19.14 35.13
CA PRO A 876 19.69 20.38 34.62
C PRO A 876 19.45 20.28 33.10
N GLY A 877 18.33 20.82 32.64
CA GLY A 877 18.03 20.87 31.24
C GLY A 877 17.47 19.53 30.69
N ARG A 878 17.49 19.40 29.37
CA ARG A 878 16.96 18.22 28.65
C ARG A 878 18.01 17.12 28.56
N TRP A 879 17.55 15.88 28.64
CA TRP A 879 18.38 14.72 28.36
C TRP A 879 18.21 14.26 26.88
N GLY A 880 19.33 13.89 26.26
CA GLY A 880 19.32 13.40 24.88
C GLY A 880 19.18 14.46 23.79
N SER A 881 19.44 15.73 24.15
CA SER A 881 19.47 16.81 23.16
C SER A 881 20.72 16.74 22.32
N SER A 882 20.58 16.79 20.98
CA SER A 882 21.74 16.92 20.06
C SER A 882 22.39 18.32 20.16
N ASP A 883 21.65 19.32 20.65
CA ASP A 883 22.16 20.64 20.94
C ASP A 883 22.58 20.72 22.41
N SER A 884 23.91 20.82 22.65
CA SER A 884 24.50 20.89 23.99
C SER A 884 24.10 22.13 24.80
N TRP A 885 23.54 23.15 24.14
CA TRP A 885 23.03 24.35 24.80
C TRP A 885 21.63 24.16 25.38
N LEU A 886 20.85 23.21 24.81
CA LEU A 886 19.49 22.88 25.25
C LEU A 886 19.44 21.76 26.28
N GLY A 887 20.52 20.97 26.40
CA GLY A 887 20.58 19.85 27.31
C GLY A 887 21.83 19.01 27.22
N ILE A 888 21.82 17.90 27.97
CA ILE A 888 22.98 16.99 28.04
C ILE A 888 22.86 15.97 26.91
N PRO A 889 23.86 15.87 25.98
CA PRO A 889 23.78 15.06 24.77
C PRO A 889 24.06 13.57 25.00
N VAL A 890 23.29 12.93 25.88
CA VAL A 890 23.38 11.48 26.11
C VAL A 890 22.59 10.71 25.05
N LYS A 891 23.08 9.53 24.70
CA LYS A 891 22.33 8.52 23.94
C LYS A 891 21.85 7.44 24.89
N TRP A 892 20.89 6.61 24.44
CA TRP A 892 20.37 5.50 25.26
C TRP A 892 21.47 4.62 25.88
N PRO A 893 22.48 4.15 25.16
CA PRO A 893 23.53 3.33 25.76
C PRO A 893 24.28 4.01 26.90
N HIS A 894 24.31 5.33 26.93
CA HIS A 894 25.01 6.09 27.98
C HIS A 894 24.26 6.10 29.31
N ILE A 895 22.95 5.78 29.32
CA ILE A 895 22.08 5.85 30.50
C ILE A 895 21.12 4.67 30.63
N SER A 896 21.39 3.57 29.95
CA SER A 896 20.48 2.42 29.84
C SER A 896 20.18 1.70 31.16
N ALA A 897 20.99 1.89 32.21
CA ALA A 897 20.71 1.40 33.54
C ALA A 897 19.82 2.35 34.38
N ALA A 898 19.57 3.57 33.93
CA ALA A 898 18.65 4.49 34.62
C ALA A 898 17.20 3.98 34.49
N ARG A 899 16.46 4.05 35.60
CA ARG A 899 15.02 3.69 35.65
C ARG A 899 14.12 4.90 35.85
N VAL A 900 14.66 5.99 36.37
CA VAL A 900 14.00 7.29 36.45
C VAL A 900 14.98 8.35 35.99
N ILE A 901 14.52 9.19 35.09
CA ILE A 901 15.29 10.32 34.56
C ILE A 901 14.54 11.60 34.91
N VAL A 902 15.24 12.56 35.45
CA VAL A 902 14.69 13.82 35.93
C VAL A 902 15.35 14.99 35.24
N GLU A 903 14.53 15.78 34.56
CA GLU A 903 14.89 17.10 34.04
C GLU A 903 14.59 18.14 35.11
N ALA A 904 15.60 18.70 35.71
CA ALA A 904 15.46 19.72 36.77
C ALA A 904 15.72 21.12 36.20
N GLY A 905 14.79 22.04 36.43
CA GLY A 905 14.97 23.45 36.13
C GLY A 905 15.95 24.13 37.09
N LEU A 906 16.69 25.12 36.59
CA LEU A 906 17.53 26.00 37.41
C LEU A 906 16.88 27.37 37.55
N THR A 907 17.32 28.18 38.51
CA THR A 907 16.78 29.53 38.82
C THR A 907 16.66 30.42 37.58
N ASN A 908 17.55 30.25 36.62
CA ASN A 908 17.64 31.04 35.38
C ASN A 908 17.29 30.26 34.13
N TYR A 909 16.82 29.03 34.28
CA TYR A 909 16.56 28.11 33.17
C TYR A 909 15.37 27.21 33.44
N ARG A 910 14.27 27.48 32.75
CA ARG A 910 13.08 26.64 32.79
C ARG A 910 13.25 25.45 31.84
N VAL A 911 12.90 24.28 32.28
CA VAL A 911 12.86 23.08 31.45
C VAL A 911 11.42 22.83 31.00
N ASP A 912 11.21 22.89 29.68
CA ASP A 912 10.00 22.39 29.06
C ASP A 912 10.19 20.92 28.73
N PRO A 913 9.17 20.07 28.96
CA PRO A 913 9.28 18.63 28.76
C PRO A 913 9.77 18.26 27.35
N SER A 914 10.77 17.39 27.27
CA SER A 914 11.34 16.87 26.02
C SER A 914 10.41 15.86 25.36
N GLN A 915 9.32 16.30 24.77
CA GLN A 915 8.40 15.42 24.04
C GLN A 915 8.71 15.44 22.55
N GLY A 916 8.83 14.25 21.94
CA GLY A 916 8.91 14.12 20.50
C GLY A 916 10.27 13.76 19.92
N THR A 917 11.31 13.64 20.72
CA THR A 917 12.59 13.08 20.27
C THR A 917 12.53 11.55 20.28
N HIS A 918 13.24 10.90 19.35
CA HIS A 918 13.39 9.44 19.34
C HIS A 918 14.00 8.93 20.66
N PHE A 919 14.88 9.70 21.26
CA PHE A 919 15.45 9.40 22.57
C PHE A 919 14.37 9.22 23.64
N PHE A 920 13.45 10.18 23.71
CA PHE A 920 12.37 10.19 24.67
C PHE A 920 11.41 9.00 24.50
N GLN A 921 11.08 8.66 23.26
CA GLN A 921 10.21 7.52 22.96
C GLN A 921 10.82 6.20 23.40
N ASN A 922 12.13 6.02 23.22
CA ASN A 922 12.83 4.84 23.70
C ASN A 922 12.76 4.73 25.23
N LEU A 923 12.93 5.83 25.95
CA LEU A 923 12.82 5.84 27.41
C LEU A 923 11.45 5.36 27.91
N THR A 924 10.38 5.86 27.30
CA THR A 924 9.02 5.48 27.69
C THR A 924 8.72 4.01 27.39
N SER A 925 9.31 3.46 26.33
CA SER A 925 9.12 2.05 25.95
C SER A 925 9.76 1.04 26.89
N PHE A 926 10.83 1.45 27.58
CA PHE A 926 11.51 0.59 28.56
C PHE A 926 10.95 0.75 29.98
N GLY A 927 9.82 1.45 30.14
CA GLY A 927 9.23 1.69 31.46
C GLY A 927 10.07 2.60 32.33
N VAL A 928 10.93 3.43 31.75
CA VAL A 928 11.74 4.40 32.46
C VAL A 928 10.86 5.59 32.82
N GLY A 929 10.83 5.95 34.10
CA GLY A 929 10.13 7.13 34.58
C GLY A 929 10.84 8.38 34.07
N TYR A 930 10.06 9.35 33.59
CA TYR A 930 10.61 10.62 33.13
C TYR A 930 9.88 11.79 33.79
N PHE A 931 10.62 12.58 34.57
CA PHE A 931 10.09 13.66 35.39
C PHE A 931 10.64 15.00 34.94
N THR A 932 9.77 15.99 34.78
CA THR A 932 10.20 17.38 34.62
C THR A 932 9.81 18.16 35.88
N ILE A 933 10.77 18.81 36.53
CA ILE A 933 10.59 19.49 37.81
C ILE A 933 11.19 20.89 37.67
N ASN A 934 10.40 21.94 37.95
CA ASN A 934 10.86 23.33 38.04
C ASN A 934 10.58 23.82 39.49
N ALA A 935 11.29 23.28 40.46
CA ALA A 935 11.04 23.48 41.89
C ALA A 935 11.06 24.95 42.30
N TYR A 936 11.95 25.77 41.71
CA TYR A 936 12.02 27.21 42.01
C TYR A 936 10.80 28.01 41.51
N MET A 937 9.98 27.43 40.59
CA MET A 937 8.69 27.98 40.14
C MET A 937 7.51 27.37 40.87
N LYS A 938 7.74 26.56 41.89
CA LYS A 938 6.71 25.78 42.63
C LYS A 938 6.01 24.76 41.74
N ASP A 939 6.66 24.28 40.67
CA ASP A 939 6.20 23.20 39.81
C ASP A 939 7.01 21.94 40.13
N GLY A 940 6.52 21.19 41.11
CA GLY A 940 7.15 20.00 41.66
C GLY A 940 8.10 20.25 42.85
N ILE A 941 8.69 19.14 43.33
CA ILE A 941 9.62 19.13 44.48
C ILE A 941 10.91 18.45 44.05
N TYR A 942 12.02 19.09 44.40
CA TYR A 942 13.37 18.52 44.30
C TYR A 942 14.14 18.83 45.58
N ASN A 943 14.25 17.84 46.46
CA ASN A 943 14.96 17.95 47.74
C ASN A 943 16.45 17.66 47.56
N GLN A 944 17.16 18.58 46.91
CA GLN A 944 18.59 18.43 46.63
C GLN A 944 19.41 18.37 47.92
N GLU A 945 19.01 19.06 48.99
CA GLU A 945 19.72 19.04 50.30
C GLU A 945 19.80 17.62 50.87
N VAL A 946 18.81 16.78 50.68
CA VAL A 946 18.84 15.38 51.08
C VAL A 946 19.92 14.60 50.37
N LEU A 947 20.20 14.91 49.08
CA LEU A 947 21.27 14.29 48.31
C LEU A 947 22.65 14.83 48.69
N ASP A 948 22.74 16.17 48.90
CA ASP A 948 24.01 16.84 49.20
C ASP A 948 24.55 16.47 50.60
N THR A 949 23.67 16.20 51.58
CA THR A 949 24.05 15.76 52.93
C THR A 949 24.51 14.31 53.05
N ARG A 950 24.20 13.46 52.05
CA ARG A 950 24.60 12.06 52.08
C ARG A 950 26.06 11.88 51.62
N PRO A 951 26.80 10.88 52.16
CA PRO A 951 28.13 10.57 51.68
C PRO A 951 28.08 10.12 50.23
N ALA A 952 28.97 10.64 49.40
CA ALA A 952 29.13 10.23 48.02
C ALA A 952 29.77 8.85 47.93
N ILE A 953 29.24 7.95 47.14
CA ILE A 953 29.88 6.70 46.74
C ILE A 953 30.98 6.98 45.71
N GLU A 954 30.65 7.84 44.72
CA GLU A 954 31.58 8.34 43.74
C GLU A 954 31.24 9.83 43.41
N GLU A 955 32.27 10.64 43.28
CA GLU A 955 32.09 12.03 42.93
C GLU A 955 33.12 12.42 41.87
N THR A 956 32.67 13.10 40.84
CA THR A 956 33.54 13.69 39.82
C THR A 956 33.44 15.22 39.85
N ARG A 957 34.03 15.88 38.85
CA ARG A 957 33.95 17.31 38.74
C ARG A 957 32.48 17.81 38.60
N PHE A 958 31.65 17.10 37.85
CA PHE A 958 30.33 17.58 37.48
C PHE A 958 29.18 16.72 38.02
N ILE A 959 29.40 15.47 38.38
CA ILE A 959 28.37 14.56 38.85
C ILE A 959 28.70 13.95 40.21
N ARG A 960 27.66 13.58 40.93
CA ARG A 960 27.75 12.92 42.23
C ARG A 960 26.80 11.74 42.30
N HIS A 961 27.29 10.59 42.78
CA HIS A 961 26.55 9.39 43.02
C HIS A 961 26.39 9.18 44.53
N VAL A 962 25.15 9.03 44.97
CA VAL A 962 24.77 8.71 46.35
C VAL A 962 23.91 7.46 46.41
N ARG A 963 24.00 6.71 47.53
CA ARG A 963 23.25 5.51 47.77
C ARG A 963 22.42 5.64 49.07
N PHE A 964 21.20 5.18 49.00
CA PHE A 964 20.28 5.10 50.15
C PHE A 964 20.38 3.71 50.79
N ASP A 965 20.25 3.68 52.13
CA ASP A 965 20.34 2.43 52.90
C ASP A 965 19.15 1.49 52.62
N LYS A 966 17.97 2.07 52.34
CA LYS A 966 16.77 1.37 51.89
C LYS A 966 16.41 1.80 50.47
N PRO A 967 15.75 0.92 49.69
CA PRO A 967 15.29 1.29 48.35
C PRO A 967 14.29 2.47 48.39
N LEU A 968 14.42 3.35 47.42
CA LEU A 968 13.46 4.43 47.15
C LEU A 968 12.18 3.84 46.54
N ILE A 969 11.03 4.42 46.85
CA ILE A 969 9.74 4.02 46.29
C ILE A 969 9.38 5.03 45.19
N VAL A 970 9.35 4.59 43.96
CA VAL A 970 8.94 5.40 42.80
C VAL A 970 7.50 5.03 42.42
N LYS A 971 6.59 6.01 42.43
CA LYS A 971 5.20 5.85 41.95
C LYS A 971 4.93 6.83 40.83
N MET A 972 4.35 6.35 39.75
CA MET A 972 4.08 7.14 38.54
C MET A 972 2.65 6.93 38.06
N ASP A 973 1.90 8.01 37.86
CA ASP A 973 0.57 8.02 37.24
C ASP A 973 0.59 8.87 35.98
N GLY A 974 0.82 8.22 34.85
CA GLY A 974 0.89 8.90 33.55
C GLY A 974 -0.43 9.53 33.10
N LYS A 975 -1.59 9.12 33.67
CA LYS A 975 -2.90 9.74 33.35
C LYS A 975 -3.06 11.07 34.08
N LYS A 976 -2.63 11.13 35.33
CA LYS A 976 -2.66 12.33 36.17
C LYS A 976 -1.40 13.17 35.99
N LYS A 977 -0.41 12.71 35.21
CA LYS A 977 0.92 13.34 35.00
C LYS A 977 1.71 13.51 36.32
N LEU A 978 1.42 12.73 37.31
CA LEU A 978 2.06 12.79 38.61
C LEU A 978 3.12 11.70 38.74
N GLY A 979 4.28 12.07 39.22
CA GLY A 979 5.36 11.15 39.56
C GLY A 979 5.98 11.54 40.91
N VAL A 980 6.28 10.56 41.75
CA VAL A 980 6.83 10.78 43.08
C VAL A 980 7.93 9.75 43.35
N VAL A 981 9.04 10.21 43.86
CA VAL A 981 10.10 9.39 44.48
C VAL A 981 10.10 9.63 45.96
N MET A 982 9.75 8.61 46.75
CA MET A 982 9.62 8.68 48.16
C MET A 982 10.82 8.06 48.88
N LEU A 983 11.15 8.62 50.03
CA LEU A 983 12.08 8.03 50.98
C LEU A 983 11.39 6.87 51.68
N SER A 984 12.05 5.72 51.78
CA SER A 984 11.58 4.60 52.62
C SER A 984 11.93 4.92 54.08
N GLU A 985 10.95 4.85 54.97
CA GLU A 985 11.21 4.98 56.40
C GLU A 985 12.23 3.96 56.95
#